data_cf7c133fe127eaec06a96a9fff624c16
#
_entry.id   cf7c133fe127eaec06a96a9fff624c16
#
_cell.length_a   1.000
_cell.length_b   1.000
_cell.length_c   1.000
_cell.angle_alpha   90.00
_cell.angle_beta   90.00
_cell.angle_gamma   90.00
#
_symmetry.space_group_name_H-M   'P 1'
#
loop_
_entity.id
_entity.type
_entity.pdbx_description
1 polymer ?
#
loop_
_entity_poly.entity_id
_entity_poly.type
_entity_poly.pdbx_seq_one_letter_code
_entity_poly.pdbx_strand_id
1 'polypeptide(L)'
;LAQHTTSPAVTELDGVDVVGRAQTLYKSEDAAVATRTDTPLALVPQSVQVLPRELIDDQAARQITDLYRSISGISFFSYAGVTLRGFRQENVLYDGLRGDPYAGFSVPQLFNIERVEVLKGPAGALYGGGEPGGVINYVTRKPAHQAARRIELQLGNQSFGAASFEATGPARADGRIRYRIGAYADGEDGFRWNTDSQSQIGDPSVAFDLGDTGELTLQYTDITQNLGGNRLRGVPVDNAGNFLTDRRWNHNEPTDFLDMRAKVALAQYRFAPSNAWDVDMALRWFKNQEHQIYHEPMGLIDRDRDGTAEWMTRQLRNQYRDNDAISSNVNAIFRTSTGAIDHKLLMGADYYRLDADFRAQTANTADSGRVRGPVPGIDLFNPVYGRSGFYDYGLDALPWRATSTRSQRYGAYLQDELTLTPRWYAMAGLRWDGFKDDDLLSASRVTGNDLSWRVGSTVVLRDGINAYASYASGFLPQDAANQDSSVGGPFAPERSTQWEVGLKTALNDGGLTLNTALYRIERSNIVQANGRVVDGVNQLSALGLVRSEGLEVDLLADLTERWVLNLTYAYNDARVLDAGTNGITNASGDRFANAPRNTFGLWTRYDLPMWRSAIAFGADYVGERVSLDGQRVKPYAIYDISWQTQWDAWKLQINVKNLFDKVYAVSGFNTRAGHFPGEPRRIYVQLAYSF
;
A
#
# COMPACT_ATOMS: atom_id res chain seq x y z
N LEU A 1 68.70 16.03 0.12
CA LEU A 1 67.89 16.08 -1.11
C LEU A 1 66.48 15.62 -0.71
N ALA A 2 65.61 16.57 -0.36
CA ALA A 2 64.20 16.32 -0.05
C ALA A 2 63.42 16.36 -1.36
N GLN A 3 62.74 15.24 -1.71
CA GLN A 3 61.74 15.23 -2.76
C GLN A 3 60.39 15.72 -2.20
N HIS A 4 59.99 16.88 -2.66
CA HIS A 4 58.61 17.36 -2.52
C HIS A 4 57.70 16.48 -3.41
N THR A 5 56.86 15.66 -2.80
CA THR A 5 55.70 15.10 -3.48
C THR A 5 54.59 16.15 -3.47
N THR A 6 54.35 16.74 -4.61
CA THR A 6 53.18 17.58 -4.86
C THR A 6 51.95 16.67 -4.87
N SER A 7 51.04 16.89 -3.92
CA SER A 7 49.66 16.38 -4.00
C SER A 7 49.04 16.81 -5.33
N PRO A 8 48.31 15.92 -6.05
CA PRO A 8 47.56 16.37 -7.20
C PRO A 8 46.49 17.37 -6.76
N ALA A 9 46.44 18.51 -7.43
CA ALA A 9 45.40 19.51 -7.27
C ALA A 9 44.04 18.79 -7.48
N VAL A 10 43.18 18.93 -6.50
CA VAL A 10 41.76 18.63 -6.67
C VAL A 10 41.25 19.57 -7.75
N THR A 11 41.07 19.07 -8.95
CA THR A 11 40.34 19.78 -10.00
C THR A 11 38.90 19.87 -9.47
N GLU A 12 38.49 21.04 -9.03
CA GLU A 12 37.08 21.39 -8.95
C GLU A 12 36.54 21.14 -10.37
N LEU A 13 35.81 20.05 -10.55
CA LEU A 13 34.99 19.89 -11.72
C LEU A 13 33.98 21.04 -11.61
N ASP A 14 34.06 22.00 -12.56
CA ASP A 14 32.95 22.89 -12.84
C ASP A 14 31.69 22.11 -12.72
N GLY A 15 30.70 22.65 -11.99
CA GLY A 15 29.44 21.99 -11.76
C GLY A 15 28.93 21.50 -13.11
N VAL A 16 29.13 20.23 -13.38
CA VAL A 16 28.42 19.55 -14.43
C VAL A 16 26.98 19.69 -13.97
N ASP A 17 26.25 20.65 -14.57
CA ASP A 17 24.83 20.52 -14.67
C ASP A 17 24.61 19.16 -15.32
N VAL A 18 24.49 18.13 -14.49
CA VAL A 18 24.02 16.84 -14.91
C VAL A 18 22.58 17.12 -15.26
N VAL A 19 22.35 17.57 -16.50
CA VAL A 19 21.10 17.33 -17.21
C VAL A 19 21.07 15.82 -17.38
N GLY A 20 21.02 15.15 -16.24
CA GLY A 20 20.88 13.71 -16.17
C GLY A 20 19.59 13.38 -16.88
N ARG A 21 19.61 12.38 -17.74
CA ARG A 21 18.41 11.85 -18.38
C ARG A 21 17.33 11.80 -17.34
N ALA A 22 16.21 12.49 -17.54
CA ALA A 22 15.15 12.59 -16.55
C ALA A 22 14.68 11.21 -16.06
N GLN A 23 14.88 10.18 -16.90
CA GLN A 23 14.64 8.80 -16.55
C GLN A 23 15.50 8.29 -15.37
N THR A 24 16.74 8.75 -15.24
CA THR A 24 17.61 8.30 -14.13
C THR A 24 17.02 8.70 -12.77
N LEU A 25 16.16 9.71 -12.74
CA LEU A 25 15.41 10.12 -11.55
C LEU A 25 14.33 9.12 -11.13
N TYR A 26 13.74 8.38 -12.09
CA TYR A 26 12.60 7.49 -11.83
C TYR A 26 12.98 6.00 -11.86
N LYS A 27 14.23 5.67 -12.18
CA LYS A 27 14.70 4.31 -12.24
C LYS A 27 15.25 3.83 -10.91
N SER A 28 14.97 2.59 -10.55
CA SER A 28 15.69 1.84 -9.53
C SER A 28 16.27 0.58 -10.13
N GLU A 29 17.48 0.21 -9.72
CA GLU A 29 18.17 -0.98 -10.24
C GLU A 29 17.96 -2.20 -9.36
N ASP A 30 17.58 -2.00 -8.09
CA ASP A 30 17.31 -3.03 -7.11
C ASP A 30 16.01 -2.79 -6.34
N ALA A 31 15.50 -3.84 -5.72
CA ALA A 31 14.42 -3.79 -4.75
C ALA A 31 14.58 -4.93 -3.74
N ALA A 32 14.75 -4.58 -2.49
CA ALA A 32 14.90 -5.57 -1.41
C ALA A 32 13.69 -6.51 -1.28
N VAL A 33 12.50 -6.04 -1.65
CA VAL A 33 11.27 -6.83 -1.61
C VAL A 33 11.29 -8.02 -2.59
N ALA A 34 12.08 -7.94 -3.66
CA ALA A 34 12.08 -8.94 -4.73
C ALA A 34 12.73 -10.26 -4.34
N THR A 35 13.92 -10.18 -3.74
CA THR A 35 14.77 -11.34 -3.45
C THR A 35 15.37 -11.35 -2.05
N ARG A 36 15.28 -10.23 -1.31
CA ARG A 36 16.04 -9.95 -0.07
C ARG A 36 17.56 -9.95 -0.29
N THR A 37 18.00 -9.82 -1.53
CA THR A 37 19.40 -9.75 -1.95
C THR A 37 19.61 -8.51 -2.83
N ASP A 38 20.84 -8.26 -3.22
CA ASP A 38 21.28 -7.18 -4.12
C ASP A 38 21.13 -7.53 -5.61
N THR A 39 20.25 -8.48 -5.95
CA THR A 39 20.09 -8.94 -7.34
C THR A 39 19.43 -7.87 -8.19
N PRO A 40 20.04 -7.50 -9.33
CA PRO A 40 19.46 -6.52 -10.25
C PRO A 40 18.06 -6.90 -10.69
N LEU A 41 17.14 -5.95 -10.71
CA LEU A 41 15.74 -6.18 -11.10
C LEU A 41 15.58 -6.78 -12.48
N ALA A 42 16.52 -6.51 -13.38
CA ALA A 42 16.56 -7.08 -14.72
C ALA A 42 16.70 -8.62 -14.75
N LEU A 43 17.28 -9.21 -13.70
CA LEU A 43 17.52 -10.65 -13.56
C LEU A 43 16.49 -11.37 -12.69
N VAL A 44 15.68 -10.64 -11.94
CA VAL A 44 14.63 -11.22 -11.07
C VAL A 44 13.50 -11.81 -11.94
N PRO A 45 13.19 -13.12 -11.85
CA PRO A 45 12.15 -13.74 -12.66
C PRO A 45 10.75 -13.52 -12.12
N GLN A 46 10.40 -12.27 -11.81
CA GLN A 46 9.09 -11.86 -11.29
C GLN A 46 8.86 -10.39 -11.57
N SER A 47 7.62 -9.98 -11.71
CA SER A 47 7.24 -8.58 -11.88
C SER A 47 7.44 -7.82 -10.56
N VAL A 48 8.28 -6.79 -10.62
CA VAL A 48 8.59 -5.89 -9.49
C VAL A 48 8.55 -4.47 -9.99
N GLN A 49 7.95 -3.59 -9.20
CA GLN A 49 7.89 -2.17 -9.51
C GLN A 49 8.44 -1.37 -8.34
N VAL A 50 9.23 -0.35 -8.62
CA VAL A 50 9.80 0.55 -7.62
C VAL A 50 9.45 1.97 -7.98
N LEU A 51 8.91 2.71 -7.02
CA LEU A 51 8.58 4.12 -7.12
C LEU A 51 9.55 4.91 -6.23
N PRO A 52 10.59 5.51 -6.79
CA PRO A 52 11.60 6.24 -6.03
C PRO A 52 11.07 7.60 -5.54
N ARG A 53 11.81 8.22 -4.64
CA ARG A 53 11.43 9.48 -4.00
C ARG A 53 11.21 10.60 -5.01
N GLU A 54 12.01 10.66 -6.05
CA GLU A 54 11.91 11.67 -7.10
C GLU A 54 10.56 11.61 -7.84
N LEU A 55 10.05 10.40 -8.11
CA LEU A 55 8.75 10.23 -8.72
C LEU A 55 7.61 10.63 -7.75
N ILE A 56 7.75 10.28 -6.47
CA ILE A 56 6.82 10.67 -5.40
C ILE A 56 6.74 12.20 -5.30
N ASP A 57 7.89 12.88 -5.29
CA ASP A 57 7.98 14.34 -5.20
C ASP A 57 7.47 15.04 -6.46
N ASP A 58 7.78 14.52 -7.64
CA ASP A 58 7.33 15.11 -8.91
C ASP A 58 5.80 15.03 -9.08
N GLN A 59 5.18 13.94 -8.60
CA GLN A 59 3.73 13.79 -8.59
C GLN A 59 3.05 14.54 -7.43
N ALA A 60 3.82 15.20 -6.56
CA ALA A 60 3.33 15.78 -5.31
C ALA A 60 2.46 14.79 -4.53
N ALA A 61 2.90 13.51 -4.48
CA ALA A 61 2.19 12.45 -3.80
C ALA A 61 2.38 12.57 -2.29
N ARG A 62 1.26 12.64 -1.55
CA ARG A 62 1.25 12.69 -0.07
C ARG A 62 0.90 11.35 0.54
N GLN A 63 0.09 10.59 -0.15
CA GLN A 63 -0.43 9.29 0.26
C GLN A 63 -0.16 8.24 -0.83
N ILE A 64 -0.16 6.98 -0.46
CA ILE A 64 0.06 5.88 -1.42
C ILE A 64 -0.95 5.90 -2.57
N THR A 65 -2.17 6.33 -2.32
CA THR A 65 -3.24 6.42 -3.32
C THR A 65 -2.93 7.39 -4.46
N ASP A 66 -2.08 8.39 -4.22
CA ASP A 66 -1.62 9.32 -5.24
C ASP A 66 -0.69 8.67 -6.28
N LEU A 67 -0.09 7.51 -5.94
CA LEU A 67 0.88 6.80 -6.79
C LEU A 67 0.27 5.69 -7.64
N TYR A 68 -1.04 5.42 -7.53
CA TYR A 68 -1.65 4.27 -8.21
C TYR A 68 -1.53 4.32 -9.74
N ARG A 69 -1.46 5.51 -10.35
CA ARG A 69 -1.19 5.66 -11.78
C ARG A 69 0.15 5.07 -12.22
N SER A 70 1.10 5.02 -11.29
CA SER A 70 2.46 4.54 -11.55
C SER A 70 2.66 3.07 -11.19
N ILE A 71 1.59 2.36 -10.84
CA ILE A 71 1.62 0.93 -10.47
C ILE A 71 0.62 0.18 -11.35
N SER A 72 1.09 -0.66 -12.28
CA SER A 72 0.20 -1.47 -13.10
C SER A 72 -0.52 -2.54 -12.27
N GLY A 73 -1.80 -2.76 -12.55
CA GLY A 73 -2.62 -3.78 -11.88
C GLY A 73 -3.12 -3.43 -10.48
N ILE A 74 -2.92 -2.18 -10.02
CA ILE A 74 -3.46 -1.66 -8.76
C ILE A 74 -4.75 -0.88 -8.98
N SER A 75 -5.64 -0.90 -7.99
CA SER A 75 -6.86 -0.07 -7.95
C SER A 75 -7.37 0.11 -6.53
N PHE A 76 -8.30 1.05 -6.35
CA PHE A 76 -8.96 1.25 -5.06
C PHE A 76 -9.93 0.11 -4.75
N PHE A 77 -9.87 -0.43 -3.53
CA PHE A 77 -10.92 -1.25 -2.95
C PHE A 77 -11.91 -0.40 -2.14
N SER A 78 -11.38 0.54 -1.37
CA SER A 78 -12.12 1.58 -0.63
C SER A 78 -11.27 2.84 -0.60
N TYR A 79 -11.60 3.85 0.19
CA TYR A 79 -10.77 5.05 0.28
C TYR A 79 -9.35 4.78 0.84
N ALA A 80 -9.17 3.74 1.66
CA ALA A 80 -7.87 3.32 2.20
C ALA A 80 -7.46 1.91 1.75
N GLY A 81 -8.37 1.13 1.18
CA GLY A 81 -8.13 -0.24 0.75
C GLY A 81 -7.60 -0.32 -0.67
N VAL A 82 -6.82 -1.35 -0.94
CA VAL A 82 -6.11 -1.59 -2.20
C VAL A 82 -6.54 -2.93 -2.81
N THR A 83 -6.63 -2.96 -4.14
CA THR A 83 -6.74 -4.18 -4.95
C THR A 83 -5.50 -4.29 -5.83
N LEU A 84 -4.83 -5.43 -5.83
CA LEU A 84 -3.68 -5.72 -6.69
C LEU A 84 -3.92 -7.01 -7.46
N ARG A 85 -3.79 -6.97 -8.79
CA ARG A 85 -4.13 -8.12 -9.69
C ARG A 85 -5.51 -8.71 -9.39
N GLY A 86 -6.49 -7.85 -9.04
CA GLY A 86 -7.86 -8.25 -8.74
C GLY A 86 -8.12 -8.75 -7.31
N PHE A 87 -7.10 -8.97 -6.49
CA PHE A 87 -7.24 -9.38 -5.10
C PHE A 87 -7.10 -8.21 -4.14
N ARG A 88 -8.00 -8.13 -3.16
CA ARG A 88 -7.85 -7.18 -2.05
C ARG A 88 -6.55 -7.45 -1.33
N GLN A 89 -5.80 -6.38 -1.05
CA GLN A 89 -4.50 -6.42 -0.40
C GLN A 89 -4.60 -5.82 1.00
N GLU A 90 -4.19 -6.57 2.01
CA GLU A 90 -4.22 -6.13 3.41
C GLU A 90 -2.85 -6.17 4.07
N ASN A 91 -1.95 -7.02 3.56
CA ASN A 91 -0.60 -7.14 4.12
C ASN A 91 0.36 -6.17 3.43
N VAL A 92 0.99 -5.33 4.26
CA VAL A 92 2.05 -4.41 3.85
C VAL A 92 3.30 -4.67 4.68
N LEU A 93 4.44 -4.27 4.11
CA LEU A 93 5.74 -4.32 4.77
C LEU A 93 6.27 -2.90 4.95
N TYR A 94 7.05 -2.72 6.00
CA TYR A 94 7.89 -1.55 6.20
C TYR A 94 9.32 -2.03 6.42
N ASP A 95 10.23 -1.60 5.54
CA ASP A 95 11.63 -2.05 5.53
C ASP A 95 11.76 -3.60 5.50
N GLY A 96 10.86 -4.26 4.76
CA GLY A 96 10.82 -5.73 4.64
C GLY A 96 10.22 -6.47 5.84
N LEU A 97 9.72 -5.77 6.87
CA LEU A 97 9.13 -6.31 8.08
C LEU A 97 7.60 -6.18 8.07
N ARG A 98 6.90 -7.20 8.54
CA ARG A 98 5.43 -7.22 8.62
C ARG A 98 4.88 -6.20 9.60
N GLY A 99 3.66 -5.75 9.33
CA GLY A 99 2.81 -4.96 10.21
C GLY A 99 2.67 -3.51 9.77
N ASP A 100 1.42 -3.07 9.73
CA ASP A 100 1.02 -1.73 9.31
C ASP A 100 0.74 -0.85 10.53
N PRO A 101 1.49 0.24 10.76
CA PRO A 101 1.19 1.17 11.83
C PRO A 101 -0.08 2.00 11.56
N TYR A 102 -0.55 2.04 10.30
CA TYR A 102 -1.81 2.67 9.89
C TYR A 102 -2.99 1.69 9.87
N ALA A 103 -2.84 0.51 10.48
CA ALA A 103 -3.92 -0.47 10.54
C ALA A 103 -5.24 0.16 11.00
N GLY A 104 -6.36 -0.24 10.39
CA GLY A 104 -7.68 0.33 10.64
C GLY A 104 -8.25 1.06 9.43
N PHE A 105 -8.51 2.35 9.55
CA PHE A 105 -9.14 3.18 8.50
C PHE A 105 -8.36 4.46 8.18
N SER A 106 -7.13 4.55 8.63
CA SER A 106 -6.19 5.63 8.27
C SER A 106 -5.47 5.31 6.96
N VAL A 107 -4.92 6.34 6.32
CA VAL A 107 -4.21 6.22 5.04
C VAL A 107 -2.72 6.48 5.25
N PRO A 108 -1.83 5.57 4.81
CA PRO A 108 -0.39 5.75 4.93
C PRO A 108 0.11 7.03 4.26
N GLN A 109 0.87 7.84 5.01
CA GLN A 109 1.53 9.05 4.54
C GLN A 109 2.92 8.71 3.99
N LEU A 110 3.38 9.49 2.99
CA LEU A 110 4.64 9.22 2.30
C LEU A 110 5.79 10.14 2.75
N PHE A 111 5.61 11.00 3.75
CA PHE A 111 6.64 11.96 4.18
C PHE A 111 7.97 11.27 4.53
N ASN A 112 7.93 10.23 5.35
CA ASN A 112 9.12 9.50 5.80
C ASN A 112 9.48 8.27 4.94
N ILE A 113 8.89 8.15 3.75
CA ILE A 113 9.11 7.04 2.81
C ILE A 113 10.10 7.49 1.73
N GLU A 114 11.15 6.71 1.53
CA GLU A 114 12.17 6.91 0.51
C GLU A 114 11.72 6.36 -0.84
N ARG A 115 11.13 5.16 -0.83
CA ARG A 115 10.56 4.53 -2.02
C ARG A 115 9.47 3.55 -1.64
N VAL A 116 8.61 3.26 -2.60
CA VAL A 116 7.60 2.21 -2.50
C VAL A 116 7.99 1.09 -3.46
N GLU A 117 8.07 -0.12 -2.95
CA GLU A 117 8.38 -1.31 -3.73
C GLU A 117 7.14 -2.21 -3.80
N VAL A 118 6.80 -2.72 -4.98
CA VAL A 118 5.66 -3.60 -5.19
C VAL A 118 6.14 -4.88 -5.84
N LEU A 119 6.10 -5.98 -5.10
CA LEU A 119 6.30 -7.32 -5.61
C LEU A 119 4.94 -7.91 -5.99
N LYS A 120 4.74 -8.27 -7.24
CA LYS A 120 3.46 -8.73 -7.77
C LYS A 120 3.36 -10.25 -7.78
N GLY A 121 2.18 -10.76 -7.40
CA GLY A 121 1.93 -12.20 -7.25
C GLY A 121 2.29 -12.76 -5.87
N PRO A 122 2.05 -14.05 -5.61
CA PRO A 122 2.30 -14.68 -4.33
C PRO A 122 3.73 -14.51 -3.85
N ALA A 123 3.89 -13.96 -2.66
CA ALA A 123 5.20 -13.69 -2.03
C ALA A 123 5.51 -14.68 -0.89
N GLY A 124 4.77 -15.80 -0.83
CA GLY A 124 4.83 -16.78 0.27
C GLY A 124 6.23 -17.30 0.55
N ALA A 125 7.01 -17.60 -0.47
CA ALA A 125 8.37 -18.15 -0.33
C ALA A 125 9.38 -17.19 0.34
N LEU A 126 9.07 -15.90 0.45
CA LEU A 126 9.94 -14.92 1.14
C LEU A 126 9.30 -14.35 2.41
N TYR A 127 7.99 -14.08 2.34
CA TYR A 127 7.30 -13.32 3.37
C TYR A 127 6.23 -14.14 4.11
N GLY A 128 6.06 -15.45 3.75
CA GLY A 128 5.07 -16.33 4.36
C GLY A 128 3.64 -15.99 3.97
N GLY A 129 2.68 -16.40 4.80
CA GLY A 129 1.25 -16.24 4.50
C GLY A 129 0.85 -14.81 4.15
N GLY A 130 0.10 -14.64 3.06
CA GLY A 130 -0.37 -13.34 2.56
C GLY A 130 -1.25 -13.46 1.31
N GLU A 131 -1.86 -12.35 0.91
CA GLU A 131 -2.72 -12.28 -0.27
C GLU A 131 -1.94 -12.56 -1.57
N PRO A 132 -2.57 -13.19 -2.56
CA PRO A 132 -1.87 -13.64 -3.76
C PRO A 132 -1.63 -12.54 -4.79
N GLY A 133 -2.22 -11.36 -4.65
CA GLY A 133 -2.03 -10.24 -5.58
C GLY A 133 -0.62 -9.67 -5.56
N GLY A 134 0.03 -9.71 -4.40
CA GLY A 134 1.38 -9.20 -4.20
C GLY A 134 1.63 -8.67 -2.80
N VAL A 135 2.71 -7.92 -2.64
CA VAL A 135 3.05 -7.23 -1.41
C VAL A 135 3.57 -5.83 -1.71
N ILE A 136 3.18 -4.85 -0.89
CA ILE A 136 3.67 -3.47 -0.94
C ILE A 136 4.64 -3.29 0.22
N ASN A 137 5.85 -2.81 -0.07
CA ASN A 137 6.88 -2.52 0.91
C ASN A 137 7.21 -1.03 0.91
N TYR A 138 7.05 -0.40 2.05
CA TYR A 138 7.45 0.99 2.27
C TYR A 138 8.87 1.00 2.83
N VAL A 139 9.81 1.55 2.07
CA VAL A 139 11.19 1.73 2.54
C VAL A 139 11.30 3.11 3.16
N THR A 140 11.61 3.16 4.45
CA THR A 140 11.69 4.43 5.18
C THR A 140 13.03 5.13 4.95
N ARG A 141 13.02 6.48 5.05
CA ARG A 141 14.22 7.30 4.93
C ARG A 141 15.19 7.03 6.06
N LYS A 142 16.47 6.96 5.72
CA LYS A 142 17.58 6.68 6.65
C LYS A 142 18.56 7.86 6.72
N PRO A 143 19.44 7.91 7.75
CA PRO A 143 20.51 8.90 7.83
C PRO A 143 21.45 8.87 6.62
N ALA A 144 21.65 10.01 5.96
CA ALA A 144 22.50 10.13 4.79
C ALA A 144 23.97 10.41 5.13
N HIS A 145 24.89 10.06 4.24
CA HIS A 145 26.31 10.38 4.35
C HIS A 145 26.61 11.85 4.06
N GLN A 146 25.79 12.50 3.23
CA GLN A 146 25.92 13.90 2.91
C GLN A 146 24.95 14.75 3.74
N ALA A 147 25.40 15.90 4.19
CA ALA A 147 24.55 16.84 4.91
C ALA A 147 23.53 17.46 3.96
N ALA A 148 22.28 17.41 4.35
CA ALA A 148 21.17 18.05 3.65
C ALA A 148 20.14 18.55 4.67
N ARG A 149 19.58 19.73 4.41
CA ARG A 149 18.51 20.30 5.21
C ARG A 149 17.47 20.88 4.29
N ARG A 150 16.20 20.67 4.61
CA ARG A 150 15.08 21.15 3.81
C ARG A 150 13.93 21.59 4.72
N ILE A 151 13.34 22.72 4.39
CA ILE A 151 12.06 23.18 4.91
C ILE A 151 11.11 23.26 3.73
N GLU A 152 9.88 22.79 3.91
CA GLU A 152 8.86 22.88 2.87
C GLU A 152 7.54 23.36 3.47
N LEU A 153 6.88 24.26 2.76
CA LEU A 153 5.53 24.74 3.03
C LEU A 153 4.63 24.43 1.85
N GLN A 154 3.42 23.97 2.13
CA GLN A 154 2.42 23.66 1.12
C GLN A 154 1.10 24.36 1.48
N LEU A 155 0.45 24.92 0.48
CA LEU A 155 -0.88 25.51 0.60
C LEU A 155 -1.77 25.01 -0.55
N GLY A 156 -3.07 24.88 -0.29
CA GLY A 156 -3.99 24.44 -1.31
C GLY A 156 -5.43 24.89 -1.08
N ASN A 157 -6.31 24.55 -2.01
CA ASN A 157 -7.73 24.72 -1.80
C ASN A 157 -8.24 23.75 -0.71
N GLN A 158 -9.50 23.94 -0.26
CA GLN A 158 -10.09 23.20 0.88
C GLN A 158 -9.30 23.42 2.18
N SER A 159 -8.86 24.66 2.41
CA SER A 159 -8.08 25.06 3.61
C SER A 159 -6.83 24.22 3.85
N PHE A 160 -6.29 23.59 2.79
CA PHE A 160 -5.10 22.75 2.94
C PHE A 160 -3.87 23.58 3.28
N GLY A 161 -3.18 23.16 4.33
CA GLY A 161 -1.87 23.67 4.71
C GLY A 161 -0.99 22.55 5.26
N ALA A 162 0.29 22.54 4.87
CA ALA A 162 1.27 21.61 5.42
C ALA A 162 2.64 22.29 5.59
N ALA A 163 3.40 21.78 6.55
CA ALA A 163 4.78 22.17 6.79
C ALA A 163 5.64 20.94 7.08
N SER A 164 6.86 20.92 6.55
CA SER A 164 7.82 19.89 6.89
C SER A 164 9.21 20.45 7.09
N PHE A 165 9.97 19.73 7.90
CA PHE A 165 11.39 19.96 8.14
C PHE A 165 12.12 18.63 8.04
N GLU A 166 13.27 18.65 7.38
CA GLU A 166 14.18 17.50 7.33
C GLU A 166 15.61 17.98 7.44
N ALA A 167 16.40 17.28 8.26
CA ALA A 167 17.83 17.47 8.37
C ALA A 167 18.52 16.10 8.49
N THR A 168 19.55 15.87 7.69
CA THR A 168 20.32 14.63 7.71
C THR A 168 21.79 14.91 7.44
N GLY A 169 22.65 13.98 7.80
CA GLY A 169 24.08 14.04 7.54
C GLY A 169 24.94 13.49 8.67
N PRO A 170 26.28 13.64 8.54
CA PRO A 170 27.21 13.23 9.57
C PRO A 170 27.07 14.08 10.85
N ALA A 171 26.97 13.38 11.99
CA ALA A 171 26.99 14.03 13.31
C ALA A 171 28.44 14.25 13.82
N ARG A 172 29.40 13.57 13.20
CA ARG A 172 30.85 13.69 13.50
C ARG A 172 31.64 13.88 12.21
N ALA A 173 32.81 14.52 12.34
CA ALA A 173 33.66 14.77 11.18
C ALA A 173 34.22 13.52 10.50
N ASP A 174 34.30 12.39 11.21
CA ASP A 174 34.70 11.09 10.68
C ASP A 174 33.62 10.38 9.88
N GLY A 175 32.38 10.93 9.88
CA GLY A 175 31.22 10.36 9.18
C GLY A 175 30.63 9.08 9.77
N ARG A 176 31.24 8.53 10.83
CA ARG A 176 30.83 7.24 11.42
C ARG A 176 29.51 7.28 12.20
N ILE A 177 29.08 8.47 12.59
CA ILE A 177 27.76 8.68 13.19
C ILE A 177 27.01 9.64 12.30
N ARG A 178 25.87 9.19 11.81
CA ARG A 178 24.97 9.97 10.94
C ARG A 178 23.61 10.10 11.59
N TYR A 179 22.92 11.18 11.35
CA TYR A 179 21.60 11.43 11.89
C TYR A 179 20.62 11.82 10.79
N ARG A 180 19.34 11.60 11.05
CA ARG A 180 18.24 12.21 10.34
C ARG A 180 17.15 12.63 11.33
N ILE A 181 16.59 13.82 11.13
CA ILE A 181 15.43 14.31 11.86
C ILE A 181 14.42 14.76 10.82
N GLY A 182 13.25 14.14 10.83
CA GLY A 182 12.10 14.50 10.00
C GLY A 182 10.92 14.93 10.88
N ALA A 183 10.24 16.00 10.48
CA ALA A 183 9.00 16.46 11.10
C ALA A 183 8.03 16.93 10.00
N TYR A 184 6.77 16.55 10.10
CA TYR A 184 5.70 16.89 9.17
C TYR A 184 4.41 17.15 9.91
N ALA A 185 3.67 18.16 9.46
CA ALA A 185 2.30 18.40 9.91
C ALA A 185 1.46 18.92 8.76
N ASP A 186 0.22 18.44 8.65
CA ASP A 186 -0.77 18.95 7.72
C ASP A 186 -2.14 19.12 8.37
N GLY A 187 -2.99 19.86 7.65
CA GLY A 187 -4.40 19.97 7.96
C GLY A 187 -5.19 20.42 6.73
N GLU A 188 -6.42 19.94 6.60
CA GLU A 188 -7.34 20.33 5.53
C GLU A 188 -8.80 20.14 5.92
N ASP A 189 -9.68 20.93 5.29
CA ASP A 189 -11.10 20.62 5.24
C ASP A 189 -11.32 19.59 4.12
N GLY A 190 -12.02 18.50 4.42
CA GLY A 190 -12.36 17.52 3.40
C GLY A 190 -13.35 18.08 2.37
N PHE A 191 -13.38 17.49 1.17
CA PHE A 191 -14.36 17.92 0.15
C PHE A 191 -15.78 17.46 0.47
N ARG A 192 -15.95 16.47 1.33
CA ARG A 192 -17.25 16.00 1.78
C ARG A 192 -17.73 16.82 2.99
N TRP A 193 -19.05 16.97 3.10
CA TRP A 193 -19.61 17.70 4.22
C TRP A 193 -19.22 17.09 5.57
N ASN A 194 -18.90 17.94 6.52
CA ASN A 194 -18.51 17.56 7.90
C ASN A 194 -17.20 16.76 7.99
N THR A 195 -16.30 16.88 7.02
CA THR A 195 -15.01 16.19 7.08
C THR A 195 -13.85 17.17 7.18
N ASP A 196 -12.89 16.83 8.02
CA ASP A 196 -11.59 17.46 8.10
C ASP A 196 -10.51 16.39 8.37
N SER A 197 -9.26 16.75 8.19
CA SER A 197 -8.15 15.86 8.55
C SER A 197 -6.94 16.66 9.03
N GLN A 198 -6.20 16.05 9.95
CA GLN A 198 -4.93 16.56 10.45
C GLN A 198 -3.98 15.38 10.63
N SER A 199 -2.72 15.55 10.19
CA SER A 199 -1.68 14.53 10.39
C SER A 199 -0.40 15.18 10.94
N GLN A 200 0.30 14.44 11.80
CA GLN A 200 1.62 14.83 12.31
C GLN A 200 2.52 13.60 12.31
N ILE A 201 3.76 13.80 11.88
CA ILE A 201 4.79 12.75 11.86
C ILE A 201 6.08 13.33 12.39
N GLY A 202 6.66 12.66 13.40
CA GLY A 202 8.02 12.87 13.87
C GLY A 202 8.85 11.62 13.58
N ASP A 203 10.02 11.76 12.94
CA ASP A 203 10.79 10.62 12.44
C ASP A 203 12.32 10.83 12.62
N PRO A 204 12.85 10.84 13.88
CA PRO A 204 14.28 10.84 14.14
C PRO A 204 14.93 9.48 13.91
N SER A 205 16.15 9.47 13.42
CA SER A 205 16.99 8.28 13.28
C SER A 205 18.48 8.57 13.38
N VAL A 206 19.25 7.55 13.73
CA VAL A 206 20.71 7.60 13.84
C VAL A 206 21.32 6.34 13.29
N ALA A 207 22.42 6.45 12.58
CA ALA A 207 23.20 5.33 12.07
C ALA A 207 24.63 5.40 12.63
N PHE A 208 25.18 4.24 13.00
CA PHE A 208 26.51 4.04 13.54
C PHE A 208 27.27 3.07 12.66
N ASP A 209 28.41 3.49 12.11
CA ASP A 209 29.33 2.58 11.46
C ASP A 209 30.17 1.88 12.54
N LEU A 210 30.00 0.58 12.65
CA LEU A 210 30.64 -0.30 13.63
C LEU A 210 31.84 -1.02 12.98
N GLY A 211 32.96 -0.30 12.90
CA GLY A 211 34.11 -0.71 12.10
C GLY A 211 33.87 -0.47 10.60
N ASP A 212 34.58 -1.26 9.77
CA ASP A 212 34.54 -1.08 8.31
C ASP A 212 33.51 -2.02 7.64
N THR A 213 32.88 -2.90 8.42
CA THR A 213 32.01 -3.98 7.90
C THR A 213 30.61 -3.99 8.48
N GLY A 214 30.31 -3.12 9.46
CA GLY A 214 29.05 -3.14 10.17
C GLY A 214 28.37 -1.76 10.22
N GLU A 215 27.05 -1.75 10.14
CA GLU A 215 26.20 -0.55 10.33
C GLU A 215 25.02 -0.89 11.22
N LEU A 216 24.79 -0.09 12.25
CA LEU A 216 23.60 -0.14 13.10
C LEU A 216 22.77 1.13 12.87
N THR A 217 21.53 0.97 12.42
CA THR A 217 20.56 2.06 12.31
C THR A 217 19.45 1.91 13.34
N LEU A 218 19.17 2.99 14.07
CA LEU A 218 18.05 3.09 15.00
C LEU A 218 17.11 4.21 14.52
N GLN A 219 15.82 3.92 14.47
CA GLN A 219 14.79 4.86 14.02
C GLN A 219 13.58 4.81 14.95
N TYR A 220 12.99 5.97 15.20
CA TYR A 220 11.74 6.07 15.92
C TYR A 220 10.78 6.96 15.12
N THR A 221 9.54 6.51 14.95
CA THR A 221 8.50 7.28 14.26
C THR A 221 7.28 7.43 15.17
N ASP A 222 6.79 8.66 15.31
CA ASP A 222 5.53 8.99 16.00
C ASP A 222 4.55 9.56 14.98
N ILE A 223 3.35 9.00 14.92
CA ILE A 223 2.33 9.33 13.94
C ILE A 223 1.04 9.65 14.67
N THR A 224 0.43 10.78 14.33
CA THR A 224 -0.93 11.12 14.77
C THR A 224 -1.77 11.47 13.54
N GLN A 225 -2.98 10.92 13.45
CA GLN A 225 -4.00 11.32 12.48
C GLN A 225 -5.33 11.54 13.19
N ASN A 226 -5.93 12.72 12.97
CA ASN A 226 -7.27 13.06 13.43
C ASN A 226 -8.13 13.31 12.20
N LEU A 227 -9.23 12.59 12.07
CA LEU A 227 -10.11 12.63 10.91
C LEU A 227 -11.53 12.94 11.38
N GLY A 228 -11.99 14.18 11.19
CA GLY A 228 -13.33 14.63 11.53
C GLY A 228 -14.35 14.13 10.49
N GLY A 229 -15.54 13.71 10.96
CA GLY A 229 -16.61 13.22 10.09
C GLY A 229 -16.24 12.00 9.26
N ASN A 230 -15.23 11.25 9.64
CA ASN A 230 -14.46 10.43 8.72
C ASN A 230 -14.31 8.96 9.14
N ARG A 231 -15.40 8.25 9.34
CA ARG A 231 -15.44 6.88 8.87
C ARG A 231 -16.14 6.87 7.52
N LEU A 232 -15.41 7.21 6.49
CA LEU A 232 -16.01 7.40 5.18
C LEU A 232 -16.60 6.10 4.62
N ARG A 233 -17.87 6.20 4.25
CA ARG A 233 -18.52 5.33 3.29
C ARG A 233 -18.77 6.12 2.02
N GLY A 234 -19.28 5.45 1.01
CA GLY A 234 -19.59 6.06 -0.25
C GLY A 234 -20.80 7.00 -0.21
N VAL A 235 -21.22 7.40 -1.37
CA VAL A 235 -22.50 8.05 -1.67
C VAL A 235 -23.38 7.00 -2.35
N PRO A 236 -24.65 6.82 -1.93
CA PRO A 236 -25.56 5.87 -2.58
C PRO A 236 -25.68 6.10 -4.08
N VAL A 237 -25.85 5.01 -4.83
CA VAL A 237 -25.94 5.00 -6.30
C VAL A 237 -27.19 4.27 -6.77
N ASP A 238 -27.62 4.62 -7.99
CA ASP A 238 -28.59 3.85 -8.73
C ASP A 238 -27.96 2.56 -9.36
N ASN A 239 -28.78 1.73 -9.99
CA ASN A 239 -28.29 0.51 -10.65
C ASN A 239 -27.34 0.78 -11.83
N ALA A 240 -27.37 1.98 -12.41
CA ALA A 240 -26.45 2.39 -13.46
C ALA A 240 -25.12 2.96 -12.93
N GLY A 241 -24.97 3.06 -11.59
CA GLY A 241 -23.79 3.59 -10.93
C GLY A 241 -23.70 5.13 -10.95
N ASN A 242 -24.85 5.82 -11.04
CA ASN A 242 -24.91 7.27 -10.81
C ASN A 242 -25.09 7.55 -9.33
N PHE A 243 -24.39 8.55 -8.80
CA PHE A 243 -24.67 9.04 -7.46
C PHE A 243 -26.11 9.56 -7.36
N LEU A 244 -26.83 9.13 -6.34
CA LEU A 244 -28.20 9.59 -6.09
C LEU A 244 -28.24 11.05 -5.60
N THR A 245 -27.15 11.55 -5.02
CA THR A 245 -27.05 12.90 -4.48
C THR A 245 -25.66 13.49 -4.77
N ASP A 246 -25.36 14.69 -4.25
CA ASP A 246 -24.08 15.39 -4.43
C ASP A 246 -22.92 14.52 -3.93
N ARG A 247 -21.78 14.49 -4.67
CA ARG A 247 -20.55 13.77 -4.25
C ARG A 247 -20.01 14.20 -2.90
N ARG A 248 -20.37 15.41 -2.42
CA ARG A 248 -19.98 15.92 -1.10
C ARG A 248 -20.83 15.38 0.03
N TRP A 249 -21.96 14.73 -0.26
CA TRP A 249 -22.84 14.18 0.76
C TRP A 249 -22.10 13.22 1.67
N ASN A 250 -22.35 13.32 2.98
CA ASN A 250 -21.76 12.48 4.01
C ASN A 250 -22.84 12.01 4.98
N HIS A 251 -22.80 10.76 5.36
CA HIS A 251 -23.71 10.19 6.36
C HIS A 251 -23.28 10.48 7.80
N ASN A 252 -22.03 10.94 8.01
CA ASN A 252 -21.49 11.28 9.31
C ASN A 252 -21.98 12.65 9.79
N GLU A 253 -22.10 12.77 11.09
CA GLU A 253 -22.38 14.03 11.77
C GLU A 253 -21.07 14.83 11.98
N PRO A 254 -21.17 16.16 12.26
CA PRO A 254 -19.99 16.96 12.60
C PRO A 254 -19.25 16.50 13.87
N THR A 255 -19.92 15.71 14.71
CA THR A 255 -19.35 15.13 15.94
C THR A 255 -18.63 13.82 15.74
N ASP A 256 -18.71 13.23 14.54
CA ASP A 256 -18.06 11.98 14.21
C ASP A 256 -16.57 12.19 13.99
N PHE A 257 -15.76 11.27 14.47
CA PHE A 257 -14.31 11.36 14.34
C PHE A 257 -13.62 9.98 14.31
N LEU A 258 -12.40 10.00 13.84
CA LEU A 258 -11.43 8.92 13.97
C LEU A 258 -10.10 9.54 14.41
N ASP A 259 -9.65 9.17 15.60
CA ASP A 259 -8.33 9.53 16.11
C ASP A 259 -7.42 8.32 16.10
N MET A 260 -6.26 8.44 15.49
CA MET A 260 -5.25 7.41 15.42
C MET A 260 -3.89 7.93 15.91
N ARG A 261 -3.22 7.12 16.73
CA ARG A 261 -1.83 7.34 17.15
C ARG A 261 -1.03 6.07 16.93
N ALA A 262 0.12 6.20 16.29
CA ALA A 262 1.03 5.08 16.13
C ALA A 262 2.46 5.48 16.53
N LYS A 263 3.16 4.55 17.16
CA LYS A 263 4.57 4.65 17.53
C LYS A 263 5.29 3.47 16.93
N VAL A 264 6.42 3.72 16.30
CA VAL A 264 7.25 2.69 15.66
C VAL A 264 8.68 2.84 16.14
N ALA A 265 9.31 1.77 16.56
CA ALA A 265 10.74 1.71 16.82
C ALA A 265 11.37 0.61 15.94
N LEU A 266 12.45 0.95 15.27
CA LEU A 266 13.18 0.08 14.35
C LEU A 266 14.66 0.07 14.73
N ALA A 267 15.25 -1.13 14.79
CA ALA A 267 16.68 -1.36 14.84
C ALA A 267 17.08 -2.27 13.66
N GLN A 268 18.01 -1.82 12.84
CA GLN A 268 18.57 -2.60 11.73
C GLN A 268 20.07 -2.69 11.90
N TYR A 269 20.61 -3.89 11.76
CA TYR A 269 22.05 -4.14 11.79
C TYR A 269 22.45 -4.88 10.51
N ARG A 270 23.38 -4.31 9.78
CA ARG A 270 23.99 -4.89 8.58
C ARG A 270 25.45 -5.19 8.89
N PHE A 271 25.92 -6.35 8.47
CA PHE A 271 27.27 -6.80 8.69
C PHE A 271 27.78 -7.58 7.50
N ALA A 272 28.84 -7.12 6.87
CA ALA A 272 29.50 -7.74 5.72
C ALA A 272 30.96 -8.09 6.07
N PRO A 273 31.22 -9.21 6.77
CA PRO A 273 32.57 -9.57 7.24
C PRO A 273 33.53 -9.91 6.09
N SER A 274 33.01 -10.25 4.93
CA SER A 274 33.78 -10.54 3.72
C SER A 274 32.91 -10.41 2.47
N ASN A 275 33.50 -10.42 1.29
CA ASN A 275 32.76 -10.41 0.04
C ASN A 275 31.87 -11.67 -0.17
N ALA A 276 32.11 -12.72 0.59
CA ALA A 276 31.32 -13.96 0.54
C ALA A 276 30.09 -13.91 1.45
N TRP A 277 30.05 -13.05 2.47
CA TRP A 277 29.00 -13.03 3.47
C TRP A 277 28.44 -11.64 3.68
N ASP A 278 27.11 -11.54 3.61
CA ASP A 278 26.32 -10.42 4.13
C ASP A 278 25.32 -10.95 5.15
N VAL A 279 25.17 -10.24 6.25
CA VAL A 279 24.17 -10.52 7.29
C VAL A 279 23.35 -9.26 7.53
N ASP A 280 22.05 -9.40 7.51
CA ASP A 280 21.08 -8.36 7.83
C ASP A 280 20.15 -8.84 8.94
N MET A 281 19.99 -8.01 9.96
CA MET A 281 19.09 -8.28 11.08
C MET A 281 18.22 -7.04 11.29
N ALA A 282 16.95 -7.27 11.52
CA ALA A 282 16.04 -6.18 11.85
C ALA A 282 15.07 -6.58 12.95
N LEU A 283 14.78 -5.62 13.81
CA LEU A 283 13.77 -5.69 14.86
C LEU A 283 12.92 -4.43 14.80
N ARG A 284 11.60 -4.60 14.67
CA ARG A 284 10.63 -3.53 14.64
C ARG A 284 9.53 -3.79 15.64
N TRP A 285 9.24 -2.81 16.46
CA TRP A 285 8.07 -2.76 17.31
C TRP A 285 7.16 -1.63 16.82
N PHE A 286 5.84 -1.83 16.85
CA PHE A 286 4.90 -0.73 16.72
C PHE A 286 3.70 -0.91 17.64
N LYS A 287 3.13 0.22 18.04
CA LYS A 287 1.86 0.30 18.74
C LYS A 287 0.96 1.25 17.97
N ASN A 288 -0.26 0.81 17.64
CA ASN A 288 -1.30 1.61 17.02
C ASN A 288 -2.51 1.64 17.94
N GLN A 289 -3.04 2.84 18.18
CA GLN A 289 -4.24 3.06 18.97
C GLN A 289 -5.22 3.89 18.15
N GLU A 290 -6.46 3.43 18.06
CA GLU A 290 -7.52 4.08 17.30
C GLU A 290 -8.78 4.22 18.17
N HIS A 291 -9.36 5.42 18.19
CA HIS A 291 -10.66 5.69 18.77
C HIS A 291 -11.56 6.32 17.72
N GLN A 292 -12.76 5.79 17.54
CA GLN A 292 -13.75 6.28 16.60
C GLN A 292 -15.11 6.41 17.25
N ILE A 293 -15.79 7.52 16.95
CA ILE A 293 -17.24 7.66 17.12
C ILE A 293 -17.80 8.06 15.76
N TYR A 294 -18.74 7.29 15.23
CA TYR A 294 -19.25 7.51 13.88
C TYR A 294 -20.62 6.88 13.65
N HIS A 295 -21.35 7.48 12.71
CA HIS A 295 -22.59 6.95 12.18
C HIS A 295 -22.29 5.99 11.03
N GLU A 296 -22.76 4.75 11.10
CA GLU A 296 -22.62 3.74 10.05
C GLU A 296 -23.91 3.56 9.28
N PRO A 297 -23.91 3.58 7.94
CA PRO A 297 -25.09 3.28 7.13
C PRO A 297 -25.63 1.87 7.39
N MET A 298 -26.96 1.76 7.57
CA MET A 298 -27.64 0.49 7.81
C MET A 298 -28.53 0.06 6.66
N GLY A 299 -29.16 0.99 5.97
CA GLY A 299 -30.03 0.69 4.84
C GLY A 299 -30.56 1.96 4.20
N LEU A 300 -31.08 1.80 2.98
CA LEU A 300 -31.75 2.83 2.22
C LEU A 300 -33.27 2.54 2.22
N ILE A 301 -34.09 3.59 2.38
CA ILE A 301 -35.54 3.51 2.41
C ILE A 301 -36.10 4.49 1.38
N ASP A 302 -36.97 3.97 0.53
CA ASP A 302 -37.88 4.72 -0.33
C ASP A 302 -39.17 4.97 0.46
N ARG A 303 -39.34 6.17 1.03
CA ARG A 303 -40.46 6.51 1.92
C ARG A 303 -41.74 6.82 1.18
N ASP A 304 -41.62 7.49 0.05
CA ASP A 304 -42.76 7.91 -0.77
C ASP A 304 -43.15 6.86 -1.84
N ARG A 305 -42.33 5.81 -1.98
CA ARG A 305 -42.52 4.67 -2.89
C ARG A 305 -42.52 5.06 -4.37
N ASP A 306 -41.72 6.05 -4.73
CA ASP A 306 -41.53 6.47 -6.11
C ASP A 306 -40.48 5.62 -6.86
N GLY A 307 -39.80 4.71 -6.18
CA GLY A 307 -38.74 3.83 -6.70
C GLY A 307 -37.33 4.38 -6.45
N THR A 308 -37.19 5.53 -5.78
CA THR A 308 -35.92 6.16 -5.46
C THR A 308 -35.78 6.23 -3.93
N ALA A 309 -34.71 5.68 -3.37
CA ALA A 309 -34.47 5.80 -1.94
C ALA A 309 -33.97 7.21 -1.61
N GLU A 310 -34.66 7.91 -0.72
CA GLU A 310 -34.32 9.25 -0.26
C GLU A 310 -33.80 9.29 1.19
N TRP A 311 -33.89 8.16 1.92
CA TRP A 311 -33.56 8.12 3.34
C TRP A 311 -32.58 7.03 3.68
N MET A 312 -31.51 7.37 4.43
CA MET A 312 -30.56 6.42 4.95
C MET A 312 -30.77 6.21 6.47
N THR A 313 -30.94 4.95 6.86
CA THR A 313 -30.91 4.59 8.28
C THR A 313 -29.46 4.44 8.75
N ARG A 314 -29.21 4.79 10.01
CA ARG A 314 -27.86 4.79 10.60
C ARG A 314 -27.85 4.11 11.96
N GLN A 315 -26.72 3.58 12.34
CA GLN A 315 -26.37 3.21 13.71
C GLN A 315 -25.21 4.08 14.20
N LEU A 316 -25.14 4.36 15.50
CA LEU A 316 -23.97 4.99 16.10
C LEU A 316 -23.05 3.93 16.68
N ARG A 317 -21.75 4.06 16.43
CA ARG A 317 -20.72 3.21 17.02
C ARG A 317 -19.69 4.05 17.75
N ASN A 318 -19.32 3.56 18.95
CA ASN A 318 -18.11 3.97 19.67
C ASN A 318 -17.18 2.77 19.70
N GLN A 319 -16.00 2.90 19.09
CA GLN A 319 -15.07 1.77 19.03
C GLN A 319 -13.64 2.19 19.32
N TYR A 320 -12.93 1.27 19.95
CA TYR A 320 -11.50 1.35 20.21
C TYR A 320 -10.79 0.18 19.59
N ARG A 321 -9.59 0.45 19.09
CA ARG A 321 -8.64 -0.57 18.63
C ARG A 321 -7.28 -0.26 19.25
N ASP A 322 -6.62 -1.28 19.78
CA ASP A 322 -5.24 -1.23 20.27
C ASP A 322 -4.48 -2.41 19.64
N ASN A 323 -3.47 -2.11 18.86
CA ASN A 323 -2.61 -3.09 18.23
C ASN A 323 -1.19 -2.89 18.76
N ASP A 324 -0.57 -3.95 19.27
CA ASP A 324 0.83 -3.98 19.72
C ASP A 324 1.53 -5.10 18.97
N ALA A 325 2.59 -4.80 18.23
CA ALA A 325 3.24 -5.78 17.39
C ALA A 325 4.76 -5.71 17.46
N ILE A 326 5.38 -6.86 17.31
CA ILE A 326 6.81 -7.01 17.14
C ILE A 326 7.07 -7.84 15.87
N SER A 327 8.01 -7.40 15.05
CA SER A 327 8.46 -8.08 13.86
C SER A 327 9.97 -8.12 13.84
N SER A 328 10.56 -9.28 13.53
CA SER A 328 12.01 -9.41 13.40
C SER A 328 12.36 -10.33 12.24
N ASN A 329 13.54 -10.12 11.67
CA ASN A 329 14.15 -11.03 10.71
C ASN A 329 15.65 -11.10 10.89
N VAL A 330 16.21 -12.20 10.41
CA VAL A 330 17.65 -12.41 10.23
C VAL A 330 17.84 -13.02 8.85
N ASN A 331 18.66 -12.39 8.03
CA ASN A 331 19.04 -12.88 6.71
C ASN A 331 20.55 -13.04 6.66
N ALA A 332 21.03 -14.13 6.07
CA ALA A 332 22.43 -14.34 5.73
C ALA A 332 22.53 -14.68 4.24
N ILE A 333 23.34 -13.94 3.52
CA ILE A 333 23.63 -14.17 2.11
C ILE A 333 25.03 -14.74 2.02
N PHE A 334 25.16 -15.89 1.38
CA PHE A 334 26.45 -16.55 1.15
C PHE A 334 26.69 -16.70 -0.35
N ARG A 335 27.82 -16.17 -0.83
CA ARG A 335 28.25 -16.24 -2.23
C ARG A 335 29.33 -17.28 -2.37
N THR A 336 29.15 -18.23 -3.27
CA THR A 336 30.08 -19.31 -3.56
C THR A 336 29.93 -19.76 -5.01
N SER A 337 30.83 -20.64 -5.47
CA SER A 337 30.77 -21.23 -6.82
C SER A 337 30.96 -22.74 -6.76
N THR A 338 30.21 -23.48 -7.57
CA THR A 338 30.36 -24.91 -7.77
C THR A 338 30.68 -25.17 -9.25
N GLY A 339 31.96 -25.37 -9.53
CA GLY A 339 32.43 -25.45 -10.92
C GLY A 339 32.26 -24.11 -11.63
N ALA A 340 31.44 -24.09 -12.68
CA ALA A 340 31.17 -22.90 -13.48
C ALA A 340 29.87 -22.18 -13.06
N ILE A 341 29.19 -22.65 -12.01
CA ILE A 341 27.95 -22.10 -11.53
C ILE A 341 28.21 -21.24 -10.28
N ASP A 342 27.81 -19.97 -10.32
CA ASP A 342 27.84 -19.11 -9.16
C ASP A 342 26.51 -19.19 -8.40
N HIS A 343 26.63 -19.26 -7.08
CA HIS A 343 25.50 -19.34 -6.13
C HIS A 343 25.46 -18.12 -5.25
N LYS A 344 24.27 -17.53 -5.09
CA LYS A 344 23.95 -16.55 -4.08
C LYS A 344 22.86 -17.13 -3.18
N LEU A 345 23.28 -17.75 -2.08
CA LEU A 345 22.41 -18.42 -1.13
C LEU A 345 21.90 -17.43 -0.10
N LEU A 346 20.58 -17.24 -0.04
CA LEU A 346 19.90 -16.54 1.04
C LEU A 346 19.36 -17.57 2.04
N MET A 347 19.72 -17.44 3.29
CA MET A 347 19.17 -18.19 4.42
C MET A 347 18.56 -17.20 5.37
N GLY A 348 17.35 -17.47 5.86
CA GLY A 348 16.73 -16.54 6.78
C GLY A 348 15.67 -17.15 7.67
N ALA A 349 15.36 -16.39 8.73
CA ALA A 349 14.26 -16.67 9.62
C ALA A 349 13.59 -15.36 10.02
N ASP A 350 12.29 -15.41 10.27
CA ASP A 350 11.53 -14.27 10.76
C ASP A 350 10.49 -14.66 11.81
N TYR A 351 10.12 -13.66 12.59
CA TYR A 351 9.08 -13.77 13.61
C TYR A 351 8.21 -12.51 13.58
N TYR A 352 6.90 -12.71 13.70
CA TYR A 352 5.92 -11.65 13.86
C TYR A 352 4.90 -12.03 14.92
N ARG A 353 4.62 -11.09 15.84
CA ARG A 353 3.51 -11.19 16.80
C ARG A 353 2.69 -9.91 16.74
N LEU A 354 1.38 -10.08 16.72
CA LEU A 354 0.40 -9.00 16.84
C LEU A 354 -0.56 -9.35 17.97
N ASP A 355 -0.63 -8.49 18.98
CA ASP A 355 -1.69 -8.46 19.97
C ASP A 355 -2.70 -7.39 19.53
N ALA A 356 -3.95 -7.78 19.29
CA ALA A 356 -4.98 -6.91 18.76
C ALA A 356 -6.23 -6.95 19.65
N ASP A 357 -6.50 -5.82 20.30
CA ASP A 357 -7.68 -5.59 21.12
C ASP A 357 -8.67 -4.68 20.38
N PHE A 358 -9.90 -5.11 20.33
CA PHE A 358 -11.01 -4.33 19.79
C PHE A 358 -12.19 -4.35 20.73
N ARG A 359 -12.83 -3.18 20.91
CA ARG A 359 -14.11 -3.10 21.63
C ARG A 359 -15.00 -2.07 20.98
N ALA A 360 -16.31 -2.36 20.97
CA ALA A 360 -17.31 -1.45 20.44
C ALA A 360 -18.62 -1.48 21.21
N GLN A 361 -19.23 -0.33 21.35
CA GLN A 361 -20.64 -0.16 21.69
C GLN A 361 -21.39 0.26 20.42
N THR A 362 -22.63 -0.21 20.25
CA THR A 362 -23.42 0.08 19.06
C THR A 362 -24.84 0.40 19.46
N ALA A 363 -25.30 1.62 19.17
CA ALA A 363 -26.69 2.01 19.21
C ALA A 363 -27.30 1.82 17.81
N ASN A 364 -28.29 0.98 17.71
CA ASN A 364 -28.95 0.67 16.45
C ASN A 364 -30.09 1.65 16.18
N THR A 365 -30.30 1.94 14.89
CA THR A 365 -31.48 2.69 14.45
C THR A 365 -32.74 1.85 14.56
N ALA A 366 -33.87 2.53 14.59
CA ALA A 366 -35.18 1.97 14.67
C ALA A 366 -35.78 1.48 13.37
N ASP A 367 -35.29 1.88 12.26
CA ASP A 367 -35.99 1.66 11.00
C ASP A 367 -35.64 0.31 10.34
N SER A 368 -35.38 -0.70 11.14
CA SER A 368 -35.50 -2.09 10.70
C SER A 368 -36.99 -2.54 10.57
N GLY A 369 -37.91 -1.58 10.65
CA GLY A 369 -39.36 -1.84 10.55
C GLY A 369 -39.99 -2.51 11.78
N ARG A 370 -39.21 -2.84 12.82
CA ARG A 370 -39.69 -3.60 13.99
C ARG A 370 -39.35 -3.00 15.36
N VAL A 371 -38.30 -2.22 15.50
CA VAL A 371 -37.89 -1.62 16.77
C VAL A 371 -37.34 -0.21 16.51
N ARG A 372 -37.85 0.80 17.20
CA ARG A 372 -37.33 2.17 17.13
C ARG A 372 -36.09 2.31 17.98
N GLY A 373 -34.92 2.41 17.37
CA GLY A 373 -33.71 2.84 18.02
C GLY A 373 -33.63 4.38 18.05
N PRO A 374 -32.80 4.92 18.92
CA PRO A 374 -32.71 6.38 19.10
C PRO A 374 -31.95 7.12 17.99
N VAL A 375 -31.17 6.41 17.18
CA VAL A 375 -30.30 7.05 16.16
C VAL A 375 -31.10 7.53 14.96
N PRO A 376 -31.17 8.84 14.68
CA PRO A 376 -31.90 9.35 13.52
C PRO A 376 -31.24 8.96 12.20
N GLY A 377 -32.06 8.62 11.22
CA GLY A 377 -31.61 8.51 9.83
C GLY A 377 -31.31 9.89 9.25
N ILE A 378 -30.87 9.91 7.98
CA ILE A 378 -30.50 11.14 7.27
C ILE A 378 -31.09 11.11 5.87
N ASP A 379 -31.60 12.26 5.41
CA ASP A 379 -32.10 12.47 4.07
C ASP A 379 -30.92 12.59 3.09
N LEU A 380 -31.04 11.97 1.90
CA LEU A 380 -30.01 12.02 0.87
C LEU A 380 -29.97 13.37 0.13
N PHE A 381 -31.14 14.00 -0.02
CA PHE A 381 -31.30 15.22 -0.82
C PHE A 381 -31.30 16.49 0.03
N ASN A 382 -31.83 16.39 1.27
CA ASN A 382 -31.93 17.49 2.22
C ASN A 382 -31.38 17.08 3.60
N PRO A 383 -30.08 16.77 3.73
CA PRO A 383 -29.52 16.30 4.98
C PRO A 383 -29.58 17.38 6.06
N VAL A 384 -30.03 17.01 7.24
CA VAL A 384 -30.01 17.88 8.42
C VAL A 384 -29.08 17.27 9.44
N TYR A 385 -27.96 17.92 9.63
CA TYR A 385 -26.93 17.56 10.59
C TYR A 385 -27.13 18.21 11.96
N GLY A 386 -26.38 17.76 12.97
CA GLY A 386 -26.38 18.30 14.33
C GLY A 386 -27.56 17.84 15.17
N ARG A 387 -28.36 16.87 14.71
CA ARG A 387 -29.47 16.27 15.45
C ARG A 387 -29.07 15.11 16.33
N SER A 388 -27.83 14.65 16.20
CA SER A 388 -27.33 13.48 16.89
C SER A 388 -26.07 13.80 17.67
N GLY A 389 -26.02 13.39 18.92
CA GLY A 389 -24.87 13.48 19.80
C GLY A 389 -24.63 12.16 20.50
N PHE A 390 -23.41 11.93 20.96
CA PHE A 390 -23.01 10.70 21.62
C PHE A 390 -23.93 10.33 22.79
N TYR A 391 -24.29 11.30 23.60
CA TYR A 391 -25.10 11.08 24.83
C TYR A 391 -26.59 10.92 24.55
N ASP A 392 -27.09 11.37 23.40
CA ASP A 392 -28.52 11.36 23.09
C ASP A 392 -29.06 9.96 22.78
N TYR A 393 -28.18 8.97 22.58
CA TYR A 393 -28.57 7.63 22.15
C TYR A 393 -28.45 6.56 23.22
N GLY A 394 -28.16 6.94 24.46
CA GLY A 394 -27.98 5.99 25.55
C GLY A 394 -26.87 5.00 25.37
N LEU A 395 -25.83 5.38 24.58
CA LEU A 395 -24.72 4.49 24.19
C LEU A 395 -23.96 4.00 25.44
N ASP A 396 -23.84 4.85 26.49
CA ASP A 396 -23.15 4.52 27.74
C ASP A 396 -23.79 3.35 28.50
N ALA A 397 -25.10 3.14 28.32
CA ALA A 397 -25.84 2.03 28.92
C ALA A 397 -25.73 0.72 28.14
N LEU A 398 -25.16 0.74 26.93
CA LEU A 398 -25.06 -0.41 26.10
C LEU A 398 -23.82 -1.26 26.41
N PRO A 399 -23.92 -2.60 26.32
CA PRO A 399 -22.80 -3.47 26.60
C PRO A 399 -21.68 -3.29 25.56
N TRP A 400 -20.44 -3.41 26.02
CA TRP A 400 -19.29 -3.53 25.16
C TRP A 400 -19.24 -4.92 24.53
N ARG A 401 -19.05 -4.95 23.22
CA ARG A 401 -18.60 -6.15 22.51
C ARG A 401 -17.09 -6.02 22.30
N ALA A 402 -16.35 -7.03 22.70
CA ALA A 402 -14.89 -7.01 22.62
C ALA A 402 -14.37 -8.25 21.90
N THR A 403 -13.22 -8.10 21.27
CA THR A 403 -12.35 -9.20 20.83
C THR A 403 -10.94 -8.91 21.30
N SER A 404 -10.21 -9.93 21.69
CA SER A 404 -8.81 -9.83 22.07
C SER A 404 -8.09 -11.03 21.46
N THR A 405 -7.16 -10.78 20.56
CA THR A 405 -6.50 -11.83 19.79
C THR A 405 -4.99 -11.68 19.84
N ARG A 406 -4.29 -12.79 19.77
CA ARG A 406 -2.83 -12.84 19.57
C ARG A 406 -2.52 -13.69 18.36
N SER A 407 -1.93 -13.06 17.35
CA SER A 407 -1.43 -13.74 16.16
C SER A 407 0.09 -13.85 16.20
N GLN A 408 0.61 -15.05 15.97
CA GLN A 408 2.05 -15.32 15.87
C GLN A 408 2.35 -15.99 14.53
N ARG A 409 3.39 -15.53 13.87
CA ARG A 409 3.91 -16.07 12.60
C ARG A 409 5.41 -16.25 12.76
N TYR A 410 5.93 -17.37 12.34
CA TYR A 410 7.37 -17.63 12.34
C TYR A 410 7.71 -18.46 11.11
N GLY A 411 8.81 -18.14 10.48
CA GLY A 411 9.23 -18.78 9.25
C GLY A 411 10.73 -18.98 9.17
N ALA A 412 11.11 -19.99 8.41
CA ALA A 412 12.49 -20.22 8.00
C ALA A 412 12.51 -20.47 6.48
N TYR A 413 13.46 -19.87 5.80
CA TYR A 413 13.54 -19.91 4.33
C TYR A 413 14.96 -20.04 3.82
N LEU A 414 15.05 -20.67 2.65
CA LEU A 414 16.27 -20.85 1.88
C LEU A 414 15.96 -20.50 0.42
N GLN A 415 16.85 -19.73 -0.20
CA GLN A 415 16.79 -19.43 -1.61
C GLN A 415 18.17 -19.50 -2.22
N ASP A 416 18.27 -20.09 -3.40
CA ASP A 416 19.48 -20.07 -4.21
C ASP A 416 19.22 -19.32 -5.52
N GLU A 417 20.05 -18.33 -5.78
CA GLU A 417 20.10 -17.60 -7.04
C GLU A 417 21.36 -18.06 -7.78
N LEU A 418 21.14 -18.68 -8.93
CA LEU A 418 22.15 -19.38 -9.71
C LEU A 418 22.50 -18.58 -10.95
N THR A 419 23.77 -18.26 -11.14
CA THR A 419 24.31 -17.87 -12.45
C THR A 419 24.83 -19.11 -13.15
N LEU A 420 23.99 -19.70 -14.01
CA LEU A 420 24.33 -20.92 -14.74
C LEU A 420 25.31 -20.64 -15.89
N THR A 421 25.12 -19.51 -16.54
CA THR A 421 25.99 -18.91 -17.54
C THR A 421 25.87 -17.39 -17.51
N PRO A 422 26.73 -16.59 -18.15
CA PRO A 422 26.57 -15.14 -18.23
C PRO A 422 25.25 -14.67 -18.82
N ARG A 423 24.46 -15.56 -19.44
CA ARG A 423 23.18 -15.26 -20.05
C ARG A 423 22.01 -16.09 -19.50
N TRP A 424 22.24 -16.94 -18.51
CA TRP A 424 21.17 -17.78 -17.96
C TRP A 424 21.24 -17.81 -16.45
N TYR A 425 20.20 -17.28 -15.84
CA TYR A 425 19.99 -17.18 -14.40
C TYR A 425 18.81 -18.06 -13.99
N ALA A 426 18.89 -18.66 -12.83
CA ALA A 426 17.80 -19.43 -12.24
C ALA A 426 17.67 -19.09 -10.76
N MET A 427 16.50 -19.30 -10.22
CA MET A 427 16.21 -19.07 -8.78
C MET A 427 15.29 -20.18 -8.28
N ALA A 428 15.58 -20.69 -7.09
CA ALA A 428 14.70 -21.59 -6.36
C ALA A 428 14.64 -21.16 -4.89
N GLY A 429 13.46 -21.07 -4.34
CA GLY A 429 13.24 -20.71 -2.94
C GLY A 429 12.20 -21.61 -2.29
N LEU A 430 12.44 -21.93 -1.03
CA LEU A 430 11.58 -22.74 -0.17
C LEU A 430 11.44 -22.06 1.19
N ARG A 431 10.23 -22.06 1.73
CA ARG A 431 9.94 -21.50 3.04
C ARG A 431 8.96 -22.40 3.78
N TRP A 432 9.28 -22.68 5.03
CA TRP A 432 8.36 -23.24 5.99
C TRP A 432 7.85 -22.16 6.93
N ASP A 433 6.54 -22.14 7.16
CA ASP A 433 5.86 -21.22 8.07
C ASP A 433 5.10 -21.99 9.13
N GLY A 434 5.18 -21.54 10.37
CA GLY A 434 4.26 -21.91 11.43
C GLY A 434 3.41 -20.70 11.84
N PHE A 435 2.16 -20.97 12.20
CA PHE A 435 1.26 -19.93 12.69
C PHE A 435 0.48 -20.40 13.92
N LYS A 436 0.16 -19.42 14.76
CA LYS A 436 -0.64 -19.62 15.96
C LYS A 436 -1.50 -18.39 16.17
N ASP A 437 -2.82 -18.60 16.27
CA ASP A 437 -3.81 -17.57 16.54
C ASP A 437 -4.58 -17.96 17.80
N ASP A 438 -4.50 -17.11 18.83
CA ASP A 438 -5.20 -17.24 20.09
C ASP A 438 -6.33 -16.20 20.15
N ASP A 439 -7.56 -16.62 20.42
CA ASP A 439 -8.60 -15.77 20.97
C ASP A 439 -8.49 -15.77 22.48
N LEU A 440 -8.10 -14.64 23.05
CA LEU A 440 -7.78 -14.52 24.47
C LEU A 440 -9.02 -14.44 25.36
N LEU A 441 -10.21 -14.13 24.77
CA LEU A 441 -11.48 -14.05 25.52
C LEU A 441 -12.18 -15.42 25.60
N SER A 442 -12.19 -16.18 24.50
CA SER A 442 -12.77 -17.52 24.48
C SER A 442 -11.76 -18.63 24.86
N ALA A 443 -10.49 -18.27 25.01
CA ALA A 443 -9.37 -19.19 25.21
C ALA A 443 -9.24 -20.23 24.09
N SER A 444 -9.77 -19.95 22.89
CA SER A 444 -9.62 -20.79 21.73
C SER A 444 -8.28 -20.57 21.04
N ARG A 445 -7.76 -21.60 20.40
CA ARG A 445 -6.47 -21.57 19.71
C ARG A 445 -6.51 -22.32 18.42
N VAL A 446 -5.97 -21.70 17.39
CA VAL A 446 -5.70 -22.33 16.09
C VAL A 446 -4.20 -22.32 15.83
N THR A 447 -3.67 -23.47 15.42
CA THR A 447 -2.27 -23.62 15.05
C THR A 447 -2.16 -24.39 13.74
N GLY A 448 -1.16 -24.07 12.96
CA GLY A 448 -0.87 -24.80 11.73
C GLY A 448 0.50 -24.47 11.19
N ASN A 449 0.80 -25.11 10.09
CA ASN A 449 2.01 -24.83 9.31
C ASN A 449 1.74 -25.02 7.84
N ASP A 450 2.53 -24.40 6.99
CA ASP A 450 2.46 -24.54 5.55
C ASP A 450 3.87 -24.40 4.92
N LEU A 451 4.00 -24.87 3.70
CA LEU A 451 5.20 -24.80 2.90
C LEU A 451 4.92 -24.00 1.63
N SER A 452 5.66 -22.92 1.44
CA SER A 452 5.62 -22.10 0.24
C SER A 452 6.93 -22.22 -0.54
N TRP A 453 6.86 -22.16 -1.87
CA TRP A 453 8.01 -22.27 -2.71
C TRP A 453 7.89 -21.41 -3.96
N ARG A 454 9.02 -21.07 -4.55
CA ARG A 454 9.10 -20.41 -5.84
C ARG A 454 10.26 -20.93 -6.65
N VAL A 455 10.07 -20.98 -7.95
CA VAL A 455 11.12 -21.26 -8.92
C VAL A 455 10.99 -20.28 -10.08
N GLY A 456 12.10 -19.89 -10.66
CA GLY A 456 12.10 -19.01 -11.81
C GLY A 456 13.41 -19.05 -12.58
N SER A 457 13.37 -18.57 -13.78
CA SER A 457 14.54 -18.48 -14.65
C SER A 457 14.47 -17.23 -15.50
N THR A 458 15.61 -16.60 -15.72
CA THR A 458 15.79 -15.43 -16.60
C THR A 458 16.87 -15.74 -17.61
N VAL A 459 16.57 -15.51 -18.88
CA VAL A 459 17.51 -15.69 -20.00
C VAL A 459 17.74 -14.36 -20.68
N VAL A 460 18.99 -13.95 -20.79
CA VAL A 460 19.43 -12.79 -21.57
C VAL A 460 19.39 -13.15 -23.02
N LEU A 461 18.34 -12.75 -23.75
CA LEU A 461 18.16 -13.02 -25.18
C LEU A 461 19.20 -12.24 -26.02
N ARG A 462 19.40 -10.99 -25.63
CA ARG A 462 20.44 -10.08 -26.09
C ARG A 462 20.68 -9.00 -25.06
N ASP A 463 21.75 -8.25 -25.19
CA ASP A 463 22.06 -7.17 -24.27
C ASP A 463 20.88 -6.21 -24.15
N GLY A 464 20.43 -5.97 -22.90
CA GLY A 464 19.27 -5.16 -22.57
C GLY A 464 17.90 -5.81 -22.79
N ILE A 465 17.80 -7.10 -23.18
CA ILE A 465 16.52 -7.82 -23.27
C ILE A 465 16.60 -9.17 -22.58
N ASN A 466 15.84 -9.31 -21.52
CA ASN A 466 15.74 -10.51 -20.69
C ASN A 466 14.33 -11.08 -20.77
N ALA A 467 14.21 -12.37 -21.05
CA ALA A 467 12.96 -13.12 -20.92
C ALA A 467 12.98 -13.91 -19.63
N TYR A 468 11.86 -13.98 -18.94
CA TYR A 468 11.74 -14.76 -17.71
C TYR A 468 10.46 -15.58 -17.66
N ALA A 469 10.52 -16.64 -16.85
CA ALA A 469 9.37 -17.42 -16.44
C ALA A 469 9.51 -17.79 -14.97
N SER A 470 8.38 -17.82 -14.23
CA SER A 470 8.36 -18.24 -12.85
C SER A 470 7.06 -18.94 -12.45
N TYR A 471 7.18 -19.74 -11.39
CA TYR A 471 6.05 -20.34 -10.70
C TYR A 471 6.24 -20.14 -9.20
N ALA A 472 5.19 -19.69 -8.50
CA ALA A 472 5.20 -19.40 -7.09
C ALA A 472 3.94 -19.92 -6.40
N SER A 473 4.08 -20.34 -5.13
CA SER A 473 2.98 -20.70 -4.27
C SER A 473 2.86 -19.74 -3.08
N GLY A 474 1.68 -19.68 -2.49
CA GLY A 474 1.39 -18.93 -1.28
C GLY A 474 0.22 -19.53 -0.53
N PHE A 475 0.06 -19.13 0.71
CA PHE A 475 -1.06 -19.51 1.55
C PHE A 475 -1.48 -18.32 2.43
N LEU A 476 -2.68 -18.41 2.99
CA LEU A 476 -3.18 -17.49 4.01
C LEU A 476 -3.95 -18.28 5.07
N PRO A 477 -3.53 -18.24 6.36
CA PRO A 477 -4.30 -18.84 7.44
C PRO A 477 -5.69 -18.23 7.53
N GLN A 478 -6.70 -19.04 7.84
CA GLN A 478 -8.03 -18.55 8.15
C GLN A 478 -8.04 -17.89 9.52
N ASP A 479 -8.85 -16.85 9.69
CA ASP A 479 -9.05 -16.20 10.98
C ASP A 479 -9.56 -17.21 12.04
N ALA A 480 -9.10 -17.04 13.29
CA ALA A 480 -9.50 -17.91 14.39
C ALA A 480 -11.03 -17.93 14.57
N ALA A 481 -11.70 -16.81 14.36
CA ALA A 481 -13.16 -16.71 14.42
C ALA A 481 -13.88 -17.55 13.37
N ASN A 482 -13.25 -17.89 12.26
CA ASN A 482 -13.80 -18.72 11.19
C ASN A 482 -13.59 -20.22 11.44
N GLN A 483 -12.90 -20.60 12.51
CA GLN A 483 -12.57 -22.00 12.80
C GLN A 483 -13.59 -22.68 13.72
N ASP A 484 -14.52 -21.95 14.29
CA ASP A 484 -15.57 -22.48 15.16
C ASP A 484 -16.62 -23.26 14.36
N SER A 485 -17.07 -24.39 14.91
CA SER A 485 -18.10 -25.22 14.29
C SER A 485 -19.47 -24.52 14.21
N SER A 486 -19.73 -23.54 15.08
CA SER A 486 -20.98 -22.76 15.05
C SER A 486 -21.12 -21.92 13.79
N VAL A 487 -20.01 -21.54 13.13
CA VAL A 487 -20.01 -20.85 11.85
C VAL A 487 -19.80 -21.75 10.64
N GLY A 488 -19.68 -23.07 10.86
CA GLY A 488 -19.45 -24.08 9.80
C GLY A 488 -17.99 -24.48 9.62
N GLY A 489 -17.08 -24.02 10.50
CA GLY A 489 -15.66 -24.42 10.51
C GLY A 489 -15.42 -25.84 11.02
N PRO A 490 -14.15 -26.30 11.08
CA PRO A 490 -12.94 -25.57 10.67
C PRO A 490 -12.73 -25.58 9.14
N PHE A 491 -12.06 -24.54 8.64
CA PHE A 491 -11.71 -24.41 7.22
C PHE A 491 -10.18 -24.54 7.02
N ALA A 492 -9.77 -25.17 5.93
CA ALA A 492 -8.37 -25.22 5.52
C ALA A 492 -7.83 -23.81 5.20
N PRO A 493 -6.54 -23.57 5.35
CA PRO A 493 -5.91 -22.35 4.87
C PRO A 493 -6.23 -22.11 3.39
N GLU A 494 -6.35 -20.88 3.01
CA GLU A 494 -6.39 -20.52 1.60
C GLU A 494 -5.05 -20.84 0.95
N ARG A 495 -5.08 -21.27 -0.30
CA ARG A 495 -3.90 -21.59 -1.09
C ARG A 495 -3.92 -20.83 -2.39
N SER A 496 -2.75 -20.38 -2.80
CA SER A 496 -2.59 -19.68 -4.07
C SER A 496 -1.39 -20.21 -4.83
N THR A 497 -1.50 -20.17 -6.15
CA THR A 497 -0.41 -20.45 -7.08
C THR A 497 -0.40 -19.42 -8.19
N GLN A 498 0.76 -19.11 -8.71
CA GLN A 498 0.92 -18.25 -9.87
C GLN A 498 1.97 -18.84 -10.82
N TRP A 499 1.70 -18.81 -12.11
CA TRP A 499 2.74 -18.79 -13.11
C TRP A 499 2.78 -17.41 -13.78
N GLU A 500 3.98 -16.97 -14.14
CA GLU A 500 4.24 -15.69 -14.79
C GLU A 500 5.33 -15.85 -15.84
N VAL A 501 5.12 -15.21 -16.98
CA VAL A 501 6.15 -15.08 -18.02
C VAL A 501 6.22 -13.63 -18.46
N GLY A 502 7.40 -13.14 -18.77
CA GLY A 502 7.55 -11.74 -19.16
C GLY A 502 8.88 -11.40 -19.82
N LEU A 503 8.96 -10.13 -20.19
CA LEU A 503 10.16 -9.51 -20.73
C LEU A 503 10.55 -8.33 -19.86
N LYS A 504 11.86 -8.19 -19.62
CA LYS A 504 12.48 -7.01 -19.01
C LYS A 504 13.48 -6.44 -19.97
N THR A 505 13.24 -5.21 -20.38
CA THR A 505 14.01 -4.56 -21.43
C THR A 505 14.61 -3.26 -20.91
N ALA A 506 15.89 -3.04 -21.16
CA ALA A 506 16.60 -1.80 -20.92
C ALA A 506 17.49 -1.51 -22.14
N LEU A 507 17.08 -0.57 -22.98
CA LEU A 507 17.76 -0.19 -24.22
C LEU A 507 18.26 1.26 -24.14
N ASN A 508 19.10 1.66 -25.10
CA ASN A 508 19.67 3.00 -25.19
C ASN A 508 20.37 3.41 -23.88
N ASP A 509 21.25 2.56 -23.37
CA ASP A 509 21.96 2.73 -22.09
C ASP A 509 21.02 2.99 -20.92
N GLY A 510 19.85 2.35 -20.95
CA GLY A 510 18.81 2.51 -19.94
C GLY A 510 17.83 3.66 -20.22
N GLY A 511 17.95 4.37 -21.34
CA GLY A 511 17.01 5.43 -21.75
C GLY A 511 15.61 4.91 -22.16
N LEU A 512 15.44 3.61 -22.30
CA LEU A 512 14.16 2.94 -22.49
C LEU A 512 14.10 1.68 -21.63
N THR A 513 13.19 1.65 -20.66
CA THR A 513 12.89 0.46 -19.87
C THR A 513 11.46 0.03 -20.14
N LEU A 514 11.25 -1.19 -20.58
CA LEU A 514 9.94 -1.79 -20.80
C LEU A 514 9.87 -3.13 -20.09
N ASN A 515 8.97 -3.27 -19.13
CA ASN A 515 8.67 -4.52 -18.46
C ASN A 515 7.28 -4.98 -18.86
N THR A 516 7.16 -6.25 -19.22
CA THR A 516 5.86 -6.87 -19.53
C THR A 516 5.73 -8.16 -18.73
N ALA A 517 4.52 -8.46 -18.28
CA ALA A 517 4.20 -9.69 -17.58
C ALA A 517 2.84 -10.23 -18.03
N LEU A 518 2.80 -11.51 -18.37
CA LEU A 518 1.58 -12.30 -18.48
C LEU A 518 1.52 -13.20 -17.26
N TYR A 519 0.40 -13.19 -16.56
CA TYR A 519 0.25 -13.96 -15.33
C TYR A 519 -1.11 -14.68 -15.23
N ARG A 520 -1.11 -15.75 -14.48
CA ARG A 520 -2.32 -16.40 -13.98
C ARG A 520 -2.13 -16.77 -12.51
N ILE A 521 -3.04 -16.29 -11.68
CA ILE A 521 -3.11 -16.59 -10.25
C ILE A 521 -4.37 -17.40 -10.00
N GLU A 522 -4.25 -18.51 -9.29
CA GLU A 522 -5.37 -19.30 -8.80
C GLU A 522 -5.37 -19.27 -7.27
N ARG A 523 -6.55 -19.13 -6.67
CA ARG A 523 -6.75 -19.09 -5.21
C ARG A 523 -7.94 -19.94 -4.85
N SER A 524 -7.81 -20.76 -3.81
CA SER A 524 -8.86 -21.65 -3.31
C SER A 524 -9.10 -21.47 -1.82
N ASN A 525 -10.19 -22.02 -1.32
CA ASN A 525 -10.59 -22.00 0.09
C ASN A 525 -10.87 -20.60 0.66
N ILE A 526 -11.32 -19.66 -0.15
CA ILE A 526 -11.72 -18.32 0.32
C ILE A 526 -13.02 -18.47 1.11
N VAL A 527 -12.99 -18.17 2.41
CA VAL A 527 -14.15 -18.30 3.30
C VAL A 527 -15.01 -17.04 3.23
N GLN A 528 -16.31 -17.23 3.03
CA GLN A 528 -17.29 -16.15 2.93
C GLN A 528 -18.61 -16.55 3.59
N ALA A 529 -19.44 -15.56 3.97
CA ALA A 529 -20.80 -15.79 4.40
C ALA A 529 -21.61 -16.43 3.26
N ASN A 530 -22.34 -17.51 3.56
CA ASN A 530 -23.16 -18.24 2.58
C ASN A 530 -24.64 -17.85 2.61
N GLY A 531 -25.01 -16.82 3.37
CA GLY A 531 -26.37 -16.31 3.50
C GLY A 531 -27.30 -17.16 4.40
N ARG A 532 -26.83 -18.27 4.94
CA ARG A 532 -27.59 -19.08 5.89
C ARG A 532 -27.37 -18.60 7.30
N VAL A 533 -28.38 -18.69 8.14
CA VAL A 533 -28.32 -18.41 9.58
C VAL A 533 -28.80 -19.66 10.32
N VAL A 534 -27.98 -20.19 11.21
CA VAL A 534 -28.30 -21.34 12.08
C VAL A 534 -28.17 -20.86 13.52
N ASP A 535 -29.21 -21.02 14.31
CA ASP A 535 -29.28 -20.57 15.74
C ASP A 535 -28.85 -19.10 15.93
N GLY A 536 -29.23 -18.25 14.96
CA GLY A 536 -28.87 -16.81 14.99
C GLY A 536 -27.43 -16.48 14.55
N VAL A 537 -26.66 -17.48 14.12
CA VAL A 537 -25.26 -17.33 13.67
C VAL A 537 -25.18 -17.45 12.15
N ASN A 538 -24.54 -16.46 11.50
CA ASN A 538 -24.25 -16.52 10.08
C ASN A 538 -23.30 -17.67 9.77
N GLN A 539 -23.68 -18.49 8.81
CA GLN A 539 -22.86 -19.61 8.36
C GLN A 539 -21.87 -19.17 7.27
N LEU A 540 -20.69 -19.76 7.32
CA LEU A 540 -19.65 -19.57 6.33
C LEU A 540 -19.52 -20.78 5.41
N SER A 541 -18.95 -20.59 4.24
CA SER A 541 -18.50 -21.65 3.34
C SER A 541 -17.31 -21.18 2.51
N ALA A 542 -16.52 -22.14 2.03
CA ALA A 542 -15.38 -21.88 1.19
C ALA A 542 -15.77 -21.84 -0.29
N LEU A 543 -15.24 -20.88 -1.06
CA LEU A 543 -15.19 -20.92 -2.52
C LEU A 543 -14.20 -22.00 -2.97
N GLY A 544 -14.53 -22.74 -4.01
CA GLY A 544 -13.68 -23.80 -4.54
C GLY A 544 -12.46 -23.24 -5.26
N LEU A 545 -12.67 -22.37 -6.22
CA LEU A 545 -11.58 -21.81 -7.05
C LEU A 545 -11.91 -20.41 -7.57
N VAL A 546 -10.96 -19.53 -7.43
CA VAL A 546 -10.95 -18.19 -8.01
C VAL A 546 -9.71 -18.04 -8.86
N ARG A 547 -9.82 -17.34 -9.99
CA ARG A 547 -8.71 -17.06 -10.89
C ARG A 547 -8.63 -15.59 -11.22
N SER A 548 -7.40 -15.09 -11.27
CA SER A 548 -7.04 -13.79 -11.86
C SER A 548 -5.98 -14.02 -12.92
N GLU A 549 -6.22 -13.55 -14.13
CA GLU A 549 -5.26 -13.62 -15.21
C GLU A 549 -5.18 -12.28 -15.95
N GLY A 550 -3.98 -11.94 -16.44
CA GLY A 550 -3.81 -10.64 -17.06
C GLY A 550 -2.48 -10.40 -17.75
N LEU A 551 -2.41 -9.20 -18.31
CA LEU A 551 -1.21 -8.61 -18.92
C LEU A 551 -0.91 -7.30 -18.23
N GLU A 552 0.36 -7.08 -17.88
CA GLU A 552 0.86 -5.81 -17.37
C GLU A 552 1.99 -5.30 -18.28
N VAL A 553 2.03 -3.98 -18.41
CA VAL A 553 3.05 -3.26 -19.18
C VAL A 553 3.48 -2.04 -18.37
N ASP A 554 4.77 -1.94 -18.07
CA ASP A 554 5.39 -0.80 -17.40
C ASP A 554 6.49 -0.24 -18.33
N LEU A 555 6.31 0.99 -18.79
CA LEU A 555 7.23 1.69 -19.66
C LEU A 555 7.79 2.93 -18.99
N LEU A 556 9.10 3.04 -18.94
CA LEU A 556 9.83 4.25 -18.58
C LEU A 556 10.76 4.61 -19.73
N ALA A 557 10.62 5.80 -20.31
CA ALA A 557 11.38 6.17 -21.51
C ALA A 557 11.82 7.65 -21.47
N ASP A 558 13.07 7.88 -21.81
CA ASP A 558 13.56 9.19 -22.24
C ASP A 558 13.18 9.39 -23.72
N LEU A 559 12.12 10.16 -23.99
CA LEU A 559 11.73 10.50 -25.36
C LEU A 559 12.74 11.46 -26.00
N THR A 560 13.33 12.32 -25.17
CA THR A 560 14.50 13.17 -25.48
C THR A 560 15.29 13.35 -24.19
N GLU A 561 16.46 14.03 -24.25
CA GLU A 561 17.24 14.40 -23.06
C GLU A 561 16.47 15.22 -22.01
N ARG A 562 15.31 15.78 -22.38
CA ARG A 562 14.47 16.68 -21.54
C ARG A 562 13.05 16.17 -21.34
N TRP A 563 12.69 15.07 -21.97
CA TRP A 563 11.32 14.59 -21.95
C TRP A 563 11.26 13.14 -21.53
N VAL A 564 10.76 12.91 -20.32
CA VAL A 564 10.57 11.57 -19.75
C VAL A 564 9.09 11.17 -19.77
N LEU A 565 8.85 9.90 -20.00
CA LEU A 565 7.54 9.25 -20.00
C LEU A 565 7.57 8.06 -19.03
N ASN A 566 6.63 8.02 -18.10
CA ASN A 566 6.30 6.85 -17.29
C ASN A 566 4.86 6.45 -17.62
N LEU A 567 4.68 5.22 -18.13
CA LEU A 567 3.37 4.70 -18.55
C LEU A 567 3.17 3.31 -17.96
N THR A 568 1.97 3.08 -17.45
CA THR A 568 1.52 1.77 -16.96
C THR A 568 0.22 1.37 -17.65
N TYR A 569 0.11 0.09 -17.97
CA TYR A 569 -1.14 -0.50 -18.46
C TYR A 569 -1.32 -1.86 -17.81
N ALA A 570 -2.55 -2.18 -17.42
CA ALA A 570 -2.91 -3.52 -17.01
C ALA A 570 -4.26 -3.94 -17.57
N TYR A 571 -4.31 -5.15 -18.08
CA TYR A 571 -5.52 -5.93 -18.30
C TYR A 571 -5.60 -7.00 -17.22
N ASN A 572 -6.76 -7.13 -16.56
CA ASN A 572 -7.00 -8.12 -15.50
C ASN A 572 -8.41 -8.71 -15.64
N ASP A 573 -8.52 -10.03 -15.64
CA ASP A 573 -9.79 -10.72 -15.54
C ASP A 573 -9.79 -11.63 -14.29
N ALA A 574 -10.44 -11.15 -13.23
CA ALA A 574 -10.54 -11.84 -11.94
C ALA A 574 -11.95 -12.35 -11.73
N ARG A 575 -12.12 -13.69 -11.60
CA ARG A 575 -13.42 -14.35 -11.52
C ARG A 575 -13.44 -15.54 -10.57
N VAL A 576 -14.64 -15.81 -10.05
CA VAL A 576 -15.00 -17.07 -9.42
C VAL A 576 -15.17 -18.13 -10.51
N LEU A 577 -14.38 -19.20 -10.49
CA LEU A 577 -14.50 -20.32 -11.43
C LEU A 577 -15.37 -21.45 -10.85
N ASP A 578 -15.19 -21.71 -9.57
CA ASP A 578 -15.97 -22.70 -8.83
C ASP A 578 -16.47 -22.07 -7.53
N ALA A 579 -17.77 -21.93 -7.41
CA ALA A 579 -18.41 -21.39 -6.21
C ALA A 579 -18.34 -22.36 -5.01
N GLY A 580 -17.97 -23.62 -5.21
CA GLY A 580 -17.95 -24.63 -4.16
C GLY A 580 -19.33 -24.81 -3.54
N THR A 581 -19.38 -24.79 -2.20
CA THR A 581 -20.63 -24.84 -1.43
C THR A 581 -21.30 -23.48 -1.25
N ASN A 582 -20.70 -22.41 -1.75
CA ASN A 582 -21.23 -21.05 -1.65
C ASN A 582 -21.93 -20.65 -2.96
N GLY A 583 -23.23 -20.87 -3.04
CA GLY A 583 -24.04 -20.49 -4.19
C GLY A 583 -24.88 -19.22 -4.00
N ILE A 584 -24.73 -18.52 -2.89
CA ILE A 584 -25.62 -17.41 -2.52
C ILE A 584 -24.98 -16.04 -2.76
N THR A 585 -23.70 -15.86 -2.36
CA THR A 585 -23.02 -14.57 -2.41
C THR A 585 -22.09 -14.42 -3.60
N ASN A 586 -21.55 -15.51 -4.13
CA ASN A 586 -20.70 -15.53 -5.31
C ASN A 586 -21.02 -16.77 -6.16
N ALA A 587 -21.46 -16.56 -7.37
CA ALA A 587 -21.71 -17.62 -8.34
C ALA A 587 -20.49 -17.82 -9.26
N SER A 588 -20.40 -19.00 -9.87
CA SER A 588 -19.40 -19.24 -10.91
C SER A 588 -19.58 -18.28 -12.08
N GLY A 589 -18.52 -17.62 -12.48
CA GLY A 589 -18.50 -16.57 -13.48
C GLY A 589 -18.53 -15.12 -12.92
N ASP A 590 -18.85 -14.95 -11.65
CA ASP A 590 -18.89 -13.63 -11.02
C ASP A 590 -17.50 -12.98 -11.02
N ARG A 591 -17.48 -11.66 -11.26
CA ARG A 591 -16.27 -10.85 -11.20
C ARG A 591 -15.96 -10.46 -9.76
N PHE A 592 -14.69 -10.32 -9.45
CA PHE A 592 -14.27 -9.74 -8.18
C PHE A 592 -14.61 -8.26 -8.09
N ALA A 593 -15.04 -7.86 -6.90
CA ALA A 593 -15.36 -6.47 -6.62
C ALA A 593 -14.12 -5.57 -6.76
N ASN A 594 -14.33 -4.38 -7.32
CA ASN A 594 -13.33 -3.34 -7.50
C ASN A 594 -12.08 -3.79 -8.29
N ALA A 595 -12.17 -4.86 -9.07
CA ALA A 595 -11.16 -5.35 -9.99
C ALA A 595 -11.46 -4.85 -11.43
N PRO A 596 -10.87 -3.72 -11.88
CA PRO A 596 -11.08 -3.22 -13.22
C PRO A 596 -10.41 -4.13 -14.25
N ARG A 597 -11.06 -4.31 -15.41
CA ARG A 597 -10.43 -5.05 -16.52
C ARG A 597 -9.28 -4.31 -17.15
N ASN A 598 -9.38 -3.01 -17.23
CA ASN A 598 -8.33 -2.18 -17.84
C ASN A 598 -8.01 -1.02 -16.91
N THR A 599 -6.73 -0.81 -16.68
CA THR A 599 -6.20 0.40 -16.05
C THR A 599 -5.08 0.95 -16.94
N PHE A 600 -5.00 2.26 -17.00
CA PHE A 600 -3.94 2.96 -17.69
C PHE A 600 -3.50 4.14 -16.84
N GLY A 601 -2.19 4.27 -16.64
CA GLY A 601 -1.58 5.37 -15.93
C GLY A 601 -0.49 6.02 -16.79
N LEU A 602 -0.43 7.33 -16.75
CA LEU A 602 0.58 8.12 -17.45
C LEU A 602 1.08 9.22 -16.53
N TRP A 603 2.39 9.36 -16.47
CA TRP A 603 3.06 10.55 -15.98
C TRP A 603 4.16 10.93 -16.95
N THR A 604 4.16 12.17 -17.43
CA THR A 604 5.18 12.66 -18.35
C THR A 604 5.68 14.02 -17.90
N ARG A 605 6.98 14.25 -18.02
CA ARG A 605 7.64 15.49 -17.61
C ARG A 605 8.54 16.00 -18.72
N TYR A 606 8.45 17.29 -18.99
CA TYR A 606 9.29 18.02 -19.93
C TYR A 606 10.04 19.14 -19.22
N ASP A 607 11.38 19.10 -19.28
CA ASP A 607 12.25 20.13 -18.69
C ASP A 607 12.40 21.32 -19.63
N LEU A 608 12.09 22.51 -19.13
CA LEU A 608 12.14 23.78 -19.80
C LEU A 608 13.43 24.54 -19.42
N PRO A 609 14.48 24.54 -20.27
CA PRO A 609 15.78 25.08 -19.86
C PRO A 609 15.75 26.59 -19.61
N MET A 610 14.86 27.30 -20.29
CA MET A 610 14.80 28.75 -20.29
C MET A 610 14.48 29.36 -18.90
N TRP A 611 13.83 28.60 -18.00
CA TRP A 611 13.44 29.08 -16.65
C TRP A 611 13.85 28.10 -15.55
N ARG A 612 14.79 27.20 -15.79
CA ARG A 612 15.11 26.11 -14.86
C ARG A 612 13.85 25.44 -14.32
N SER A 613 12.90 25.19 -15.20
CA SER A 613 11.57 24.72 -14.84
C SER A 613 11.20 23.44 -15.57
N ALA A 614 10.19 22.77 -15.09
CA ALA A 614 9.60 21.61 -15.74
C ALA A 614 8.08 21.70 -15.71
N ILE A 615 7.46 21.13 -16.74
CA ILE A 615 6.02 20.91 -16.79
C ILE A 615 5.78 19.40 -16.83
N ALA A 616 4.81 18.94 -16.05
CA ALA A 616 4.43 17.53 -16.06
C ALA A 616 2.93 17.38 -16.24
N PHE A 617 2.54 16.28 -16.86
CA PHE A 617 1.15 15.92 -17.11
C PHE A 617 0.90 14.48 -16.67
N GLY A 618 -0.20 14.27 -15.94
CA GLY A 618 -0.67 12.96 -15.49
C GLY A 618 -2.02 12.61 -16.10
N ALA A 619 -2.24 11.33 -16.35
CA ALA A 619 -3.53 10.80 -16.74
C ALA A 619 -3.76 9.43 -16.09
N ASP A 620 -4.98 9.22 -15.60
CA ASP A 620 -5.42 7.94 -15.05
C ASP A 620 -6.71 7.52 -15.74
N TYR A 621 -6.75 6.28 -16.21
CA TYR A 621 -7.96 5.63 -16.67
C TYR A 621 -8.19 4.35 -15.89
N VAL A 622 -9.38 4.21 -15.33
CA VAL A 622 -9.82 2.99 -14.65
C VAL A 622 -11.11 2.51 -15.28
N GLY A 623 -11.09 1.30 -15.81
CA GLY A 623 -12.21 0.67 -16.49
C GLY A 623 -13.40 0.36 -15.57
N GLU A 624 -14.47 -0.13 -16.16
CA GLU A 624 -15.68 -0.53 -15.45
C GLU A 624 -15.39 -1.65 -14.45
N ARG A 625 -16.03 -1.56 -13.27
CA ARG A 625 -15.93 -2.52 -12.15
C ARG A 625 -17.32 -2.85 -11.63
N VAL A 626 -17.35 -3.80 -10.70
CA VAL A 626 -18.53 -4.06 -9.87
C VAL A 626 -18.22 -3.78 -8.40
N SER A 627 -19.21 -3.38 -7.63
CA SER A 627 -19.12 -3.20 -6.18
C SER A 627 -19.18 -4.57 -5.46
N LEU A 628 -19.11 -4.57 -4.13
CA LEU A 628 -19.26 -5.80 -3.34
C LEU A 628 -20.62 -6.48 -3.54
N ASP A 629 -21.67 -5.71 -3.81
CA ASP A 629 -23.02 -6.22 -4.06
C ASP A 629 -23.34 -6.30 -5.57
N GLY A 630 -22.33 -6.25 -6.44
CA GLY A 630 -22.49 -6.37 -7.88
C GLY A 630 -23.02 -5.13 -8.60
N GLN A 631 -23.19 -3.98 -7.91
CA GLN A 631 -23.60 -2.73 -8.57
C GLN A 631 -22.50 -2.24 -9.52
N ARG A 632 -22.90 -1.63 -10.60
CA ARG A 632 -21.98 -1.06 -11.59
C ARG A 632 -21.20 0.10 -11.01
N VAL A 633 -19.85 0.06 -11.12
CA VAL A 633 -18.95 1.19 -10.85
C VAL A 633 -18.42 1.69 -12.18
N LYS A 634 -18.82 2.91 -12.57
CA LYS A 634 -18.51 3.48 -13.89
C LYS A 634 -17.01 3.65 -14.12
N PRO A 635 -16.56 3.53 -15.37
CA PRO A 635 -15.19 3.88 -15.73
C PRO A 635 -14.98 5.40 -15.61
N TYR A 636 -13.73 5.79 -15.39
CA TYR A 636 -13.36 7.20 -15.38
C TYR A 636 -11.98 7.44 -16.00
N ALA A 637 -11.78 8.67 -16.46
CA ALA A 637 -10.45 9.22 -16.75
C ALA A 637 -10.32 10.57 -16.05
N ILE A 638 -9.16 10.78 -15.40
CA ILE A 638 -8.79 12.05 -14.74
C ILE A 638 -7.42 12.49 -15.24
N TYR A 639 -7.17 13.79 -15.16
CA TYR A 639 -5.95 14.39 -15.67
C TYR A 639 -5.39 15.38 -14.65
N ASP A 640 -4.06 15.41 -14.56
CA ASP A 640 -3.33 16.30 -13.66
C ASP A 640 -2.31 17.11 -14.45
N ILE A 641 -1.96 18.28 -13.95
CA ILE A 641 -0.86 19.08 -14.46
C ILE A 641 -0.01 19.59 -13.31
N SER A 642 1.30 19.63 -13.52
CA SER A 642 2.26 20.17 -12.58
C SER A 642 3.22 21.11 -13.30
N TRP A 643 3.59 22.18 -12.65
CA TRP A 643 4.69 23.05 -13.04
C TRP A 643 5.63 23.25 -11.86
N GLN A 644 6.94 23.14 -12.10
CA GLN A 644 7.94 23.38 -11.07
C GLN A 644 9.10 24.22 -11.62
N THR A 645 9.71 24.99 -10.73
CA THR A 645 10.92 25.77 -11.03
C THR A 645 11.86 25.74 -9.84
N GLN A 646 13.14 25.84 -10.11
CA GLN A 646 14.18 25.89 -9.09
C GLN A 646 15.11 27.08 -9.34
N TRP A 647 15.37 27.86 -8.29
CA TRP A 647 16.35 28.94 -8.32
C TRP A 647 17.18 28.89 -7.03
N ASP A 648 18.49 28.75 -7.18
CA ASP A 648 19.41 28.53 -6.08
C ASP A 648 18.92 27.42 -5.12
N ALA A 649 18.70 27.77 -3.86
CA ALA A 649 18.21 26.86 -2.81
C ALA A 649 16.69 26.70 -2.77
N TRP A 650 15.94 27.43 -3.60
CA TRP A 650 14.48 27.40 -3.59
C TRP A 650 13.89 26.54 -4.70
N LYS A 651 12.87 25.77 -4.37
CA LYS A 651 12.02 25.04 -5.32
C LYS A 651 10.56 25.46 -5.13
N LEU A 652 9.91 25.90 -6.20
CA LEU A 652 8.46 26.14 -6.24
C LEU A 652 7.80 25.10 -7.14
N GLN A 653 6.70 24.51 -6.68
CA GLN A 653 5.90 23.57 -7.46
C GLN A 653 4.42 23.91 -7.33
N ILE A 654 3.70 23.92 -8.45
CA ILE A 654 2.26 24.13 -8.52
C ILE A 654 1.62 22.90 -9.17
N ASN A 655 0.66 22.30 -8.50
CA ASN A 655 -0.01 21.08 -8.94
C ASN A 655 -1.51 21.30 -9.03
N VAL A 656 -2.13 20.82 -10.09
CA VAL A 656 -3.57 20.76 -10.25
C VAL A 656 -3.95 19.30 -10.51
N LYS A 657 -4.57 18.66 -9.54
CA LYS A 657 -5.11 17.29 -9.68
C LYS A 657 -6.57 17.35 -10.10
N ASN A 658 -7.03 16.35 -10.85
CA ASN A 658 -8.37 16.31 -11.47
C ASN A 658 -8.69 17.62 -12.18
N LEU A 659 -7.87 17.99 -13.17
CA LEU A 659 -7.87 19.28 -13.89
C LEU A 659 -9.27 19.72 -14.37
N PHE A 660 -10.09 18.78 -14.82
CA PHE A 660 -11.43 19.03 -15.36
C PHE A 660 -12.56 18.89 -14.35
N ASP A 661 -12.23 18.73 -13.06
CA ASP A 661 -13.20 18.54 -11.96
C ASP A 661 -14.21 17.40 -12.23
N LYS A 662 -13.73 16.30 -12.79
CA LYS A 662 -14.55 15.13 -13.09
C LYS A 662 -15.19 14.58 -11.83
N VAL A 663 -16.49 14.32 -11.87
CA VAL A 663 -17.21 13.55 -10.85
C VAL A 663 -17.13 12.08 -11.21
N TYR A 664 -16.59 11.27 -10.30
CA TYR A 664 -16.37 9.84 -10.52
C TYR A 664 -16.36 9.07 -9.19
N ALA A 665 -16.45 7.75 -9.27
CA ALA A 665 -16.29 6.86 -8.12
C ALA A 665 -14.93 6.14 -8.23
N VAL A 666 -14.11 6.20 -7.17
CA VAL A 666 -12.84 5.46 -7.11
C VAL A 666 -13.07 3.97 -6.94
N SER A 667 -14.14 3.57 -6.21
CA SER A 667 -14.53 2.18 -5.97
C SER A 667 -15.98 2.09 -5.52
N GLY A 668 -16.55 0.87 -5.51
CA GLY A 668 -17.89 0.59 -5.01
C GLY A 668 -17.85 -0.30 -3.77
N PHE A 669 -18.69 -0.01 -2.79
CA PHE A 669 -18.85 -0.84 -1.61
C PHE A 669 -20.14 -1.65 -1.69
N ASN A 670 -20.90 -1.77 -0.64
CA ASN A 670 -22.22 -2.40 -0.67
C ASN A 670 -23.34 -1.38 -0.93
N THR A 671 -24.54 -1.85 -1.26
CA THR A 671 -25.68 -1.00 -1.62
C THR A 671 -26.02 0.03 -0.57
N ARG A 672 -25.96 -0.33 0.71
CA ARG A 672 -26.27 0.60 1.82
C ARG A 672 -25.22 1.68 2.02
N ALA A 673 -23.97 1.41 1.67
CA ALA A 673 -22.85 2.33 1.87
C ALA A 673 -22.48 3.12 0.61
N GLY A 674 -22.92 2.67 -0.58
CA GLY A 674 -22.71 3.34 -1.85
C GLY A 674 -21.30 3.25 -2.41
N HIS A 675 -20.98 4.13 -3.37
CA HIS A 675 -19.69 4.22 -4.03
C HIS A 675 -18.86 5.36 -3.46
N PHE A 676 -17.55 5.13 -3.32
CA PHE A 676 -16.61 6.14 -2.83
C PHE A 676 -16.36 7.19 -3.90
N PRO A 677 -16.76 8.48 -3.68
CA PRO A 677 -16.50 9.53 -4.65
C PRO A 677 -15.02 9.88 -4.70
N GLY A 678 -14.53 10.11 -5.91
CA GLY A 678 -13.19 10.64 -6.13
C GLY A 678 -13.11 12.13 -5.77
N GLU A 679 -11.90 12.58 -5.47
CA GLU A 679 -11.64 13.97 -5.10
C GLU A 679 -12.00 14.94 -6.24
N PRO A 680 -12.50 16.13 -5.90
CA PRO A 680 -12.68 17.22 -6.85
C PRO A 680 -11.32 17.75 -7.32
N ARG A 681 -11.33 18.79 -8.16
CA ARG A 681 -10.10 19.49 -8.53
C ARG A 681 -9.38 20.04 -7.30
N ARG A 682 -8.12 19.62 -7.14
CA ARG A 682 -7.23 20.06 -6.06
C ARG A 682 -6.11 20.91 -6.65
N ILE A 683 -5.81 22.01 -5.98
CA ILE A 683 -4.72 22.92 -6.36
C ILE A 683 -3.79 23.04 -5.17
N TYR A 684 -2.51 22.77 -5.39
CA TYR A 684 -1.46 22.87 -4.37
C TYR A 684 -0.32 23.73 -4.87
N VAL A 685 0.22 24.55 -3.96
CA VAL A 685 1.45 25.29 -4.14
C VAL A 685 2.44 24.84 -3.06
N GLN A 686 3.60 24.40 -3.47
CA GLN A 686 4.66 23.93 -2.59
C GLN A 686 5.88 24.84 -2.75
N LEU A 687 6.44 25.31 -1.65
CA LEU A 687 7.68 26.10 -1.61
C LEU A 687 8.66 25.40 -0.69
N ALA A 688 9.80 24.97 -1.23
CA ALA A 688 10.86 24.33 -0.48
C ALA A 688 12.14 25.18 -0.51
N TYR A 689 12.87 25.16 0.61
CA TYR A 689 14.19 25.77 0.75
C TYR A 689 15.17 24.70 1.25
N SER A 690 16.26 24.50 0.52
CA SER A 690 17.35 23.56 0.86
C SER A 690 18.61 24.33 1.23
N PHE A 691 19.31 23.94 2.33
CA PHE A 691 20.47 24.69 2.87
C PHE A 691 21.49 23.81 3.57
#